data_0b2d6c36ea6913116766e58b55d4bdc1
#
_entry.id   0b2d6c36ea6913116766e58b55d4bdc1
#
_cell.length_a   1.000
_cell.length_b   1.000
_cell.length_c   1.000
_cell.angle_alpha   90.00
_cell.angle_beta   90.00
_cell.angle_gamma   90.00
#
_symmetry.space_group_name_H-M   'P 1'
#
loop_
_entity.id
_entity.type
_entity.pdbx_description
1 polymer ?
#
loop_
_entity_poly.entity_id
_entity_poly.type
_entity_poly.pdbx_seq_one_letter_code
_entity_poly.pdbx_strand_id
1 'polypeptide(L)'
;MKYKFLLITALTALAGTMLSAQSLKVNDLEYFEDRGVNFLVYSNEYNGMFCDEKTAAIEIIQRGVRIATGGGIRLMNTPEQWDIYPVLESRNVDKDGNTISVVLYYPDYDFRATIKVTGKDKGVAMAVHLDKPLPAELVGKAGVNMEFFPATYFGKSFMMDGKYDILPKHPAGNTEVRPLAEKITQIYGEGYSYSTFDDRKRDEFLVAHPIATGKTLVMAPEDKDIRVTFKSESDINLYDGRNLSSNGTFVVRSFLPEGKTGKVVEWYIEQGYDPQWVREPNIGISQVGYTPGQKKVAVVELDKNYKLPAKAKIIRVAEDGQRSVVAEPAVKEWGVYYNRYNYAQVDFTSVKEPGLYVLQFGDHTSNVFPIAENVYGDKWHTTMDVWLPAQMDHMEVKEGYRVWHGRSNMDDALQAPLNVSMHDGYRMGDQTNTKYKPYEHIPGLSVGAWYDAGDFDIQSGTVIGLTSQFALLWDLFGEDRDQTYIDQKTQFVDIHRPDGQPDVLQQCEHGLLNLIAQVENIGFVAQGIVQGNTWQYVHIGDGASQTDGYVYNPALQPYAIVGGTSGTCDDRFAFTGNYSPAGQMSTIAAMAAAARALKDYNPELSAKALKLAVKLWNENFEAAAPENQQNTNNRWGRGEMRTSAAIQLWRATGEQKYKDFFLPKVLEQLAQKPQQQGGQGGFFRAPNLGTALELYPLLDDDFKAAVKAAVPAYVESVEAIAAENPYGVPVQGRGWGGTEVALNWAYNNYLVWKYFPDMIDPELVLNGMHFIFGRHPYSNVSFVNSVGVNTKNVAYGTNRADYTVIPGGIVPGLLIMNPDFMENKDDYPFLWGENECCTRNVPNFVMLTLGAEEITKALNK
;
A
#
# COMPACT_ATOMS: atom_id res chain seq x y z
N MET A 1 49.37 -54.52 56.42
CA MET A 1 48.08 -53.85 56.50
C MET A 1 47.59 -53.66 55.06
N LYS A 2 46.63 -54.49 54.70
CA LYS A 2 46.11 -54.54 53.29
C LYS A 2 44.78 -53.80 53.27
N TYR A 3 44.70 -52.76 52.53
CA TYR A 3 43.41 -52.11 52.21
C TYR A 3 42.92 -52.69 50.86
N LYS A 4 41.75 -53.30 50.88
CA LYS A 4 41.01 -53.71 49.71
C LYS A 4 40.17 -52.51 49.23
N PHE A 5 40.39 -52.06 48.00
CA PHE A 5 39.48 -51.13 47.28
C PHE A 5 38.38 -51.98 46.64
N LEU A 6 37.15 -51.65 47.00
CA LEU A 6 35.96 -52.17 46.32
C LEU A 6 35.63 -51.13 45.18
N LEU A 7 35.70 -51.57 43.93
CA LEU A 7 35.24 -50.83 42.80
C LEU A 7 33.73 -51.08 42.65
N ILE A 8 32.91 -50.12 42.95
CA ILE A 8 31.49 -50.13 42.58
C ILE A 8 31.38 -49.43 41.25
N THR A 9 31.12 -50.24 40.20
CA THR A 9 30.78 -49.75 38.84
C THR A 9 29.30 -49.40 38.85
N ALA A 10 28.99 -48.11 38.94
CA ALA A 10 27.66 -47.62 38.66
C ALA A 10 27.52 -47.45 37.15
N LEU A 11 26.81 -48.34 36.49
CA LEU A 11 26.29 -48.18 35.15
C LEU A 11 25.13 -47.13 35.23
N THR A 12 25.43 -45.89 35.00
CA THR A 12 24.42 -44.89 34.64
C THR A 12 24.06 -45.12 33.17
N ALA A 13 22.94 -45.76 32.95
CA ALA A 13 22.29 -45.75 31.64
C ALA A 13 21.90 -44.29 31.31
N LEU A 14 22.72 -43.58 30.53
CA LEU A 14 22.27 -42.42 29.80
C LEU A 14 21.26 -42.93 28.78
N ALA A 15 19.96 -42.90 29.14
CA ALA A 15 18.91 -42.83 28.16
C ALA A 15 19.01 -41.47 27.48
N GLY A 16 19.87 -41.38 26.46
CA GLY A 16 19.77 -40.29 25.50
C GLY A 16 18.41 -40.42 24.81
N THR A 17 17.45 -39.63 25.24
CA THR A 17 16.31 -39.35 24.41
C THR A 17 16.91 -38.70 23.15
N MET A 18 17.04 -39.49 22.09
CA MET A 18 17.10 -38.94 20.75
C MET A 18 15.81 -38.16 20.62
N LEU A 19 15.88 -36.86 20.81
CA LEU A 19 14.86 -35.97 20.25
C LEU A 19 14.91 -36.27 18.75
N SER A 20 13.95 -37.06 18.27
CA SER A 20 13.71 -37.18 16.83
C SER A 20 13.59 -35.77 16.32
N ALA A 21 14.43 -35.36 15.38
CA ALA A 21 14.31 -34.10 14.72
C ALA A 21 12.88 -34.02 14.21
N GLN A 22 12.06 -33.16 14.82
CA GLN A 22 10.65 -33.01 14.44
C GLN A 22 10.66 -32.33 13.08
N SER A 23 10.18 -33.02 12.05
CA SER A 23 10.08 -32.42 10.74
C SER A 23 8.94 -31.40 10.73
N LEU A 24 9.08 -30.33 9.95
CA LEU A 24 7.98 -29.43 9.62
C LEU A 24 6.77 -30.24 9.17
N LYS A 25 5.60 -29.95 9.71
CA LYS A 25 4.35 -30.65 9.40
C LYS A 25 3.36 -29.74 8.71
N VAL A 26 2.64 -30.29 7.74
CA VAL A 26 1.49 -29.61 7.17
C VAL A 26 0.41 -29.50 8.25
N ASN A 27 0.05 -28.27 8.59
CA ASN A 27 -0.97 -27.98 9.61
C ASN A 27 -2.40 -27.99 9.03
N ASP A 28 -3.39 -27.63 9.86
CA ASP A 28 -4.80 -27.62 9.44
C ASP A 28 -5.13 -26.51 8.42
N LEU A 29 -4.31 -25.45 8.37
CA LEU A 29 -4.40 -24.36 7.39
C LEU A 29 -3.56 -24.63 6.13
N GLU A 30 -3.07 -25.89 6.01
CA GLU A 30 -2.44 -26.39 4.79
C GLU A 30 -1.11 -25.71 4.40
N TYR A 31 -0.27 -25.38 5.39
CA TYR A 31 1.14 -25.00 5.19
C TYR A 31 2.02 -25.72 6.21
N PHE A 32 3.33 -25.78 5.94
CA PHE A 32 4.28 -26.41 6.86
C PHE A 32 4.55 -25.49 8.04
N GLU A 33 4.41 -26.02 9.25
CA GLU A 33 4.62 -25.27 10.47
C GLU A 33 5.38 -26.09 11.52
N ASP A 34 6.28 -25.42 12.21
CA ASP A 34 6.84 -25.82 13.48
C ASP A 34 7.18 -24.54 14.27
N ARG A 35 7.75 -24.68 15.47
CA ARG A 35 7.98 -23.57 16.39
C ARG A 35 8.80 -22.43 15.75
N GLY A 36 8.15 -21.32 15.47
CA GLY A 36 8.75 -20.15 14.87
C GLY A 36 9.23 -20.31 13.44
N VAL A 37 8.77 -21.35 12.73
CA VAL A 37 9.12 -21.61 11.33
C VAL A 37 7.87 -21.99 10.56
N ASN A 38 7.62 -21.26 9.46
CA ASN A 38 6.50 -21.53 8.57
C ASN A 38 7.01 -21.51 7.13
N PHE A 39 6.58 -22.50 6.36
CA PHE A 39 6.89 -22.61 4.94
C PHE A 39 5.58 -22.78 4.18
N LEU A 40 5.20 -21.75 3.42
CA LEU A 40 3.96 -21.68 2.67
C LEU A 40 4.20 -22.08 1.22
N VAL A 41 3.29 -22.83 0.63
CA VAL A 41 3.36 -23.28 -0.74
C VAL A 41 2.06 -22.92 -1.44
N TYR A 42 2.04 -21.82 -2.15
CA TYR A 42 0.85 -21.31 -2.84
C TYR A 42 -0.40 -21.28 -1.93
N SER A 43 -0.19 -20.98 -0.66
CA SER A 43 -1.25 -20.88 0.35
C SER A 43 -1.92 -19.51 0.32
N ASN A 44 -1.26 -18.54 -0.26
CA ASN A 44 -1.67 -17.16 -0.27
C ASN A 44 -2.00 -16.74 -1.69
N GLU A 45 -3.29 -16.56 -1.95
CA GLU A 45 -3.81 -15.93 -3.17
C GLU A 45 -3.79 -14.42 -2.98
N TYR A 46 -2.62 -13.83 -2.97
CA TYR A 46 -2.48 -12.41 -2.91
C TYR A 46 -2.70 -11.81 -4.29
N ASN A 47 -3.77 -11.08 -4.46
CA ASN A 47 -4.15 -10.41 -5.69
C ASN A 47 -3.75 -8.94 -5.66
N GLY A 48 -2.45 -8.66 -5.52
CA GLY A 48 -1.91 -7.34 -5.73
C GLY A 48 -1.99 -6.90 -7.20
N MET A 49 -1.67 -5.65 -7.47
CA MET A 49 -1.61 -5.11 -8.84
C MET A 49 -0.33 -5.55 -9.54
N PHE A 50 0.74 -5.72 -8.78
CA PHE A 50 2.07 -6.02 -9.28
C PHE A 50 2.39 -7.51 -9.19
N CYS A 51 3.39 -7.91 -9.93
CA CYS A 51 3.77 -9.28 -10.12
C CYS A 51 4.04 -10.05 -8.85
N ASP A 52 4.87 -9.52 -8.04
CA ASP A 52 5.34 -10.20 -6.83
C ASP A 52 4.25 -10.31 -5.79
N GLU A 53 3.31 -9.38 -5.83
CA GLU A 53 2.14 -9.38 -4.98
C GLU A 53 1.07 -10.36 -5.44
N LYS A 54 0.98 -10.63 -6.75
CA LYS A 54 -0.05 -11.54 -7.30
C LYS A 54 0.19 -12.99 -6.98
N THR A 55 1.44 -13.36 -6.77
CA THR A 55 1.82 -14.74 -6.52
C THR A 55 2.76 -14.84 -5.34
N ALA A 56 2.31 -14.55 -4.16
CA ALA A 56 3.14 -14.81 -2.98
C ALA A 56 3.65 -16.27 -2.87
N ALA A 57 3.25 -17.12 -3.79
CA ALA A 57 3.76 -18.42 -4.21
C ALA A 57 4.38 -19.27 -3.07
N ILE A 58 5.70 -19.46 -3.05
CA ILE A 58 6.39 -20.12 -1.95
C ILE A 58 7.03 -19.06 -1.07
N GLU A 59 6.78 -19.15 0.24
CA GLU A 59 7.14 -18.13 1.21
C GLU A 59 7.77 -18.74 2.45
N ILE A 60 8.71 -18.00 3.03
CA ILE A 60 9.36 -18.36 4.29
C ILE A 60 9.04 -17.31 5.33
N ILE A 61 8.39 -17.74 6.43
CA ILE A 61 8.17 -16.90 7.61
C ILE A 61 8.93 -17.52 8.77
N GLN A 62 9.85 -16.77 9.35
CA GLN A 62 10.69 -17.24 10.45
C GLN A 62 10.63 -16.26 11.61
N ARG A 63 10.41 -16.75 12.82
CA ARG A 63 10.21 -15.93 14.02
C ARG A 63 9.09 -14.88 13.88
N GLY A 64 8.05 -15.23 13.10
CA GLY A 64 6.93 -14.33 12.83
C GLY A 64 7.24 -13.23 11.79
N VAL A 65 8.41 -13.26 11.16
CA VAL A 65 8.82 -12.30 10.12
C VAL A 65 8.89 -13.01 8.78
N ARG A 66 8.22 -12.50 7.77
CA ARG A 66 8.35 -12.96 6.38
C ARG A 66 9.73 -12.55 5.88
N ILE A 67 10.60 -13.51 5.60
CA ILE A 67 11.98 -13.28 5.19
C ILE A 67 12.20 -13.56 3.70
N ALA A 68 11.32 -14.36 3.09
CA ALA A 68 11.36 -14.65 1.67
C ALA A 68 9.96 -14.87 1.11
N THR A 69 9.80 -14.56 -0.17
CA THR A 69 8.55 -14.70 -0.94
C THR A 69 8.86 -15.07 -2.39
N GLY A 70 7.86 -15.03 -3.27
CA GLY A 70 8.04 -15.18 -4.73
C GLY A 70 8.67 -16.49 -5.17
N GLY A 71 8.71 -17.51 -4.29
CA GLY A 71 9.30 -18.81 -4.60
C GLY A 71 8.48 -19.55 -5.65
N GLY A 72 9.12 -19.92 -6.77
CA GLY A 72 8.44 -20.57 -7.87
C GLY A 72 9.33 -20.67 -9.09
N ILE A 73 8.74 -20.88 -10.26
CA ILE A 73 9.47 -20.93 -11.50
C ILE A 73 9.37 -19.60 -12.22
N ARG A 74 10.51 -19.03 -12.56
CA ARG A 74 10.64 -17.78 -13.32
C ARG A 74 11.25 -18.10 -14.68
N LEU A 75 10.82 -17.38 -15.73
CA LEU A 75 11.17 -17.69 -17.11
C LEU A 75 12.23 -16.76 -17.71
N MET A 76 12.54 -15.64 -17.04
CA MET A 76 13.56 -14.70 -17.50
C MET A 76 14.98 -15.12 -17.11
N ASN A 77 15.97 -14.71 -17.88
CA ASN A 77 17.39 -14.96 -17.60
C ASN A 77 17.84 -14.43 -16.23
N THR A 78 17.32 -13.26 -15.88
CA THR A 78 17.51 -12.61 -14.60
C THR A 78 16.17 -12.52 -13.92
N PRO A 79 16.10 -12.71 -12.60
CA PRO A 79 14.88 -12.48 -11.87
C PRO A 79 14.37 -11.06 -12.08
N GLU A 80 13.14 -10.97 -12.56
CA GLU A 80 12.48 -9.70 -12.88
C GLU A 80 11.16 -9.60 -12.15
N GLN A 81 10.84 -8.41 -11.68
CA GLN A 81 9.56 -8.11 -11.05
C GLN A 81 8.39 -8.37 -12.00
N TRP A 82 8.57 -8.08 -13.27
CA TRP A 82 7.57 -8.17 -14.32
C TRP A 82 7.65 -9.45 -15.15
N ASP A 83 8.24 -10.50 -14.61
CA ASP A 83 8.31 -11.81 -15.28
C ASP A 83 6.91 -12.41 -15.52
N ILE A 84 6.83 -13.33 -16.45
CA ILE A 84 5.59 -14.02 -16.82
C ILE A 84 5.12 -14.90 -15.67
N TYR A 85 3.81 -14.82 -15.36
CA TYR A 85 3.19 -15.66 -14.35
C TYR A 85 2.66 -16.95 -14.87
N PRO A 86 2.72 -18.00 -14.05
CA PRO A 86 1.95 -19.21 -14.31
C PRO A 86 0.47 -19.01 -13.94
N VAL A 87 -0.34 -19.82 -14.61
CA VAL A 87 -1.66 -20.19 -14.09
C VAL A 87 -1.44 -21.33 -13.08
N LEU A 88 -1.93 -21.19 -11.86
CA LEU A 88 -1.98 -22.29 -10.89
C LEU A 88 -3.09 -23.27 -11.31
N GLU A 89 -2.72 -24.35 -12.01
CA GLU A 89 -3.70 -25.35 -12.46
C GLU A 89 -4.23 -26.21 -11.31
N SER A 90 -3.38 -26.57 -10.37
CA SER A 90 -3.80 -27.34 -9.19
C SER A 90 -2.86 -27.15 -8.01
N ARG A 91 -3.43 -27.24 -6.82
CA ARG A 91 -2.73 -27.36 -5.55
C ARG A 91 -3.29 -28.56 -4.81
N ASN A 92 -2.42 -29.50 -4.44
CA ASN A 92 -2.79 -30.71 -3.74
C ASN A 92 -2.01 -30.83 -2.44
N VAL A 93 -2.74 -31.12 -1.35
CA VAL A 93 -2.20 -31.27 0.00
C VAL A 93 -2.41 -32.69 0.49
N ASP A 94 -1.31 -33.38 0.74
CA ASP A 94 -1.27 -34.72 1.34
C ASP A 94 -0.68 -34.61 2.75
N LYS A 95 -1.57 -34.51 3.75
CA LYS A 95 -1.16 -34.39 5.15
C LYS A 95 -0.47 -35.66 5.66
N ASP A 96 -0.91 -36.84 5.22
CA ASP A 96 -0.35 -38.10 5.65
C ASP A 96 1.08 -38.31 5.07
N GLY A 97 1.25 -37.95 3.80
CA GLY A 97 2.55 -37.91 3.14
C GLY A 97 3.40 -36.69 3.46
N ASN A 98 2.88 -35.77 4.30
CA ASN A 98 3.52 -34.49 4.66
C ASN A 98 4.04 -33.71 3.44
N THR A 99 3.18 -33.58 2.41
CA THR A 99 3.55 -33.06 1.10
C THR A 99 2.52 -32.07 0.57
N ILE A 100 2.99 -30.98 -0.04
CA ILE A 100 2.18 -30.06 -0.84
C ILE A 100 2.76 -30.04 -2.26
N SER A 101 1.91 -30.20 -3.27
CA SER A 101 2.32 -30.11 -4.68
C SER A 101 1.45 -29.14 -5.45
N VAL A 102 2.06 -28.42 -6.39
CA VAL A 102 1.38 -27.45 -7.25
C VAL A 102 1.79 -27.68 -8.70
N VAL A 103 0.83 -27.54 -9.59
CA VAL A 103 1.05 -27.56 -11.05
C VAL A 103 0.93 -26.14 -11.58
N LEU A 104 2.00 -25.65 -12.16
CA LEU A 104 2.12 -24.34 -12.77
C LEU A 104 2.08 -24.48 -14.28
N TYR A 105 1.21 -23.71 -14.93
CA TYR A 105 1.06 -23.68 -16.38
C TYR A 105 1.37 -22.31 -16.96
N TYR A 106 2.23 -22.26 -17.95
CA TYR A 106 2.61 -21.07 -18.70
C TYR A 106 2.03 -21.16 -20.12
N PRO A 107 0.87 -20.52 -20.38
CA PRO A 107 0.14 -20.69 -21.64
C PRO A 107 0.95 -20.35 -22.88
N ASP A 108 1.75 -19.30 -22.84
CA ASP A 108 2.51 -18.81 -24.00
C ASP A 108 3.55 -19.80 -24.51
N TYR A 109 3.98 -20.74 -23.66
CA TYR A 109 4.99 -21.77 -23.99
C TYR A 109 4.42 -23.18 -23.99
N ASP A 110 3.11 -23.35 -23.76
CA ASP A 110 2.49 -24.66 -23.44
C ASP A 110 3.37 -25.48 -22.45
N PHE A 111 3.92 -24.77 -21.46
CA PHE A 111 4.88 -25.29 -20.50
C PHE A 111 4.23 -25.51 -19.14
N ARG A 112 4.41 -26.74 -18.62
CA ARG A 112 3.98 -27.11 -17.27
C ARG A 112 5.13 -27.57 -16.44
N ALA A 113 5.10 -27.19 -15.16
CA ALA A 113 6.03 -27.69 -14.16
C ALA A 113 5.28 -28.00 -12.86
N THR A 114 5.66 -29.08 -12.20
CA THR A 114 5.14 -29.44 -10.88
C THR A 114 6.20 -29.13 -9.83
N ILE A 115 5.86 -28.31 -8.85
CA ILE A 115 6.66 -28.13 -7.64
C ILE A 115 6.08 -29.03 -6.56
N LYS A 116 6.92 -29.89 -5.99
CA LYS A 116 6.56 -30.78 -4.89
C LYS A 116 7.42 -30.46 -3.67
N VAL A 117 6.79 -30.06 -2.58
CA VAL A 117 7.43 -29.76 -1.30
C VAL A 117 7.05 -30.82 -0.29
N THR A 118 8.03 -31.46 0.34
CA THR A 118 7.83 -32.50 1.35
C THR A 118 8.59 -32.13 2.62
N GLY A 119 7.93 -32.16 3.77
CA GLY A 119 8.59 -31.97 5.05
C GLY A 119 9.60 -33.11 5.31
N LYS A 120 10.84 -32.72 5.57
CA LYS A 120 11.95 -33.66 5.72
C LYS A 120 12.95 -33.18 6.76
N ASP A 121 13.31 -34.01 7.70
CA ASP A 121 14.27 -33.71 8.77
C ASP A 121 13.90 -32.38 9.48
N LYS A 122 14.79 -31.38 9.46
CA LYS A 122 14.59 -30.07 10.07
C LYS A 122 14.05 -29.00 9.09
N GLY A 123 13.67 -29.40 7.91
CA GLY A 123 13.28 -28.48 6.85
C GLY A 123 12.32 -29.10 5.84
N VAL A 124 12.43 -28.69 4.60
CA VAL A 124 11.64 -29.22 3.48
C VAL A 124 12.54 -29.61 2.32
N ALA A 125 12.14 -30.66 1.60
CA ALA A 125 12.67 -30.97 0.27
C ALA A 125 11.71 -30.39 -0.76
N MET A 126 12.17 -29.44 -1.57
CA MET A 126 11.43 -28.82 -2.66
C MET A 126 11.98 -29.30 -3.99
N ALA A 127 11.17 -30.03 -4.75
CA ALA A 127 11.55 -30.63 -6.02
C ALA A 127 10.72 -30.08 -7.17
N VAL A 128 11.38 -29.81 -8.31
CA VAL A 128 10.72 -29.45 -9.58
C VAL A 128 10.68 -30.68 -10.47
N HIS A 129 9.48 -30.99 -11.00
CA HIS A 129 9.24 -32.07 -11.93
C HIS A 129 8.72 -31.55 -13.26
N LEU A 130 9.24 -32.09 -14.34
CA LEU A 130 8.80 -31.79 -15.72
C LEU A 130 8.29 -33.07 -16.37
N ASP A 131 7.08 -33.02 -16.95
CA ASP A 131 6.53 -34.14 -17.71
C ASP A 131 7.11 -34.20 -19.14
N LYS A 132 7.45 -33.04 -19.69
CA LYS A 132 8.10 -32.85 -21.00
C LYS A 132 9.42 -32.10 -20.80
N PRO A 133 10.41 -32.24 -21.67
CA PRO A 133 11.59 -31.40 -21.68
C PRO A 133 11.24 -29.93 -21.73
N LEU A 134 12.11 -29.09 -21.13
CA LEU A 134 11.99 -27.65 -21.18
C LEU A 134 11.90 -27.15 -22.62
N PRO A 135 10.96 -26.25 -22.99
CA PRO A 135 10.94 -25.62 -24.31
C PRO A 135 12.30 -24.97 -24.64
N ALA A 136 12.69 -25.08 -25.94
CA ALA A 136 14.04 -24.63 -26.35
C ALA A 136 14.30 -23.15 -26.07
N GLU A 137 13.27 -22.30 -26.21
CA GLU A 137 13.31 -20.87 -25.92
C GLU A 137 13.51 -20.54 -24.43
N LEU A 138 13.23 -21.48 -23.54
CA LEU A 138 13.39 -21.32 -22.09
C LEU A 138 14.70 -21.90 -21.55
N VAL A 139 15.49 -22.57 -22.39
CA VAL A 139 16.79 -23.13 -22.01
C VAL A 139 17.76 -22.02 -21.62
N GLY A 140 18.36 -22.14 -20.43
CA GLY A 140 19.24 -21.12 -19.88
C GLY A 140 18.52 -19.87 -19.34
N LYS A 141 17.19 -19.85 -19.38
CA LYS A 141 16.33 -18.77 -18.85
C LYS A 141 15.51 -19.27 -17.66
N ALA A 142 14.73 -20.33 -17.85
CA ALA A 142 13.84 -20.82 -16.80
C ALA A 142 14.61 -21.36 -15.59
N GLY A 143 14.17 -20.99 -14.40
CA GLY A 143 14.76 -21.42 -13.14
C GLY A 143 13.78 -21.40 -11.98
N VAL A 144 14.08 -22.20 -10.96
CA VAL A 144 13.36 -22.09 -9.67
C VAL A 144 14.02 -21.02 -8.82
N ASN A 145 13.20 -20.13 -8.26
CA ASN A 145 13.62 -18.98 -7.47
C ASN A 145 13.12 -19.07 -6.02
N MET A 146 13.80 -18.29 -5.16
CA MET A 146 13.32 -17.81 -3.87
C MET A 146 13.88 -16.40 -3.67
N GLU A 147 13.03 -15.44 -3.29
CA GLU A 147 13.36 -14.03 -3.21
C GLU A 147 13.39 -13.57 -1.75
N PHE A 148 14.53 -13.04 -1.32
CA PHE A 148 14.79 -12.61 0.07
C PHE A 148 14.71 -11.10 0.19
N PHE A 149 14.00 -10.63 1.22
CA PHE A 149 13.85 -9.20 1.47
C PHE A 149 15.17 -8.53 1.86
N PRO A 150 15.65 -7.55 1.09
CA PRO A 150 16.98 -6.99 1.30
C PRO A 150 17.16 -6.35 2.67
N ALA A 151 16.16 -5.63 3.18
CA ALA A 151 16.28 -4.94 4.46
C ALA A 151 16.54 -5.90 5.63
N THR A 152 16.01 -7.12 5.58
CA THR A 152 16.29 -8.18 6.55
C THR A 152 17.75 -8.66 6.47
N TYR A 153 18.37 -8.57 5.29
CA TYR A 153 19.68 -9.18 5.00
C TYR A 153 20.82 -8.19 4.74
N PHE A 154 20.57 -6.89 4.74
CA PHE A 154 21.65 -5.89 4.59
C PHE A 154 22.74 -6.07 5.63
N GLY A 155 24.00 -6.18 5.18
CA GLY A 155 25.15 -6.34 6.04
C GLY A 155 25.24 -7.68 6.76
N LYS A 156 24.33 -8.63 6.49
CA LYS A 156 24.46 -10.02 6.94
C LYS A 156 25.41 -10.75 6.03
N SER A 157 26.03 -11.81 6.56
CA SER A 157 26.91 -12.66 5.77
C SER A 157 26.15 -13.75 5.02
N PHE A 158 26.78 -14.29 3.99
CA PHE A 158 26.39 -15.57 3.41
C PHE A 158 27.59 -16.50 3.26
N MET A 159 27.33 -17.80 3.17
CA MET A 159 28.33 -18.80 2.86
C MET A 159 27.88 -19.63 1.67
N MET A 160 28.76 -19.76 0.67
CA MET A 160 28.57 -20.62 -0.50
C MET A 160 29.72 -21.64 -0.61
N ASP A 161 29.43 -22.93 -0.37
CA ASP A 161 30.44 -24.03 -0.35
C ASP A 161 31.67 -23.73 0.52
N GLY A 162 31.45 -23.12 1.70
CA GLY A 162 32.51 -22.75 2.65
C GLY A 162 33.24 -21.43 2.32
N LYS A 163 32.94 -20.77 1.21
CA LYS A 163 33.36 -19.40 0.93
C LYS A 163 32.30 -18.45 1.49
N TYR A 164 32.70 -17.31 1.99
CA TYR A 164 31.80 -16.35 2.63
C TYR A 164 32.02 -14.94 2.11
N ASP A 165 30.95 -14.13 2.16
CA ASP A 165 30.95 -12.71 1.89
C ASP A 165 29.77 -12.04 2.60
N ILE A 166 29.68 -10.71 2.46
CA ILE A 166 28.64 -9.88 3.06
C ILE A 166 27.63 -9.48 1.98
N LEU A 167 26.35 -9.60 2.29
CA LEU A 167 25.29 -9.12 1.44
C LEU A 167 25.31 -7.60 1.40
N PRO A 168 25.54 -6.98 0.23
CA PRO A 168 25.84 -5.57 0.12
C PRO A 168 24.59 -4.71 0.40
N LYS A 169 24.78 -3.57 1.08
CA LYS A 169 23.72 -2.61 1.29
C LYS A 169 23.37 -1.86 -0.01
N HIS A 170 24.36 -1.57 -0.85
CA HIS A 170 24.17 -0.99 -2.18
C HIS A 170 24.43 -2.05 -3.24
N PRO A 171 23.62 -2.15 -4.31
CA PRO A 171 23.88 -3.10 -5.38
C PRO A 171 25.22 -2.81 -6.06
N ALA A 172 26.08 -3.80 -6.08
CA ALA A 172 27.45 -3.70 -6.60
C ALA A 172 27.83 -4.89 -7.50
N GLY A 173 26.85 -5.72 -7.89
CA GLY A 173 27.06 -6.86 -8.77
C GLY A 173 27.36 -6.43 -10.21
N ASN A 174 27.92 -7.37 -10.99
CA ASN A 174 28.16 -7.17 -12.41
C ASN A 174 26.86 -7.42 -13.20
N THR A 175 26.72 -6.69 -14.28
CA THR A 175 25.67 -6.87 -15.28
C THR A 175 26.27 -7.03 -16.67
N GLU A 176 25.52 -7.65 -17.56
CA GLU A 176 25.82 -7.65 -18.98
C GLU A 176 24.59 -7.23 -19.80
N VAL A 177 24.82 -6.70 -20.98
CA VAL A 177 23.76 -6.35 -21.91
C VAL A 177 23.51 -7.54 -22.85
N ARG A 178 22.25 -7.94 -23.00
CA ARG A 178 21.82 -8.96 -23.94
C ARG A 178 20.74 -8.44 -24.88
N PRO A 179 20.66 -8.95 -26.10
CA PRO A 179 19.53 -8.65 -26.98
C PRO A 179 18.20 -9.10 -26.35
N LEU A 180 17.18 -8.26 -26.46
CA LEU A 180 15.82 -8.61 -26.08
C LEU A 180 15.24 -9.56 -27.15
N ALA A 181 15.16 -10.86 -26.83
CA ALA A 181 14.73 -11.87 -27.77
C ALA A 181 13.22 -11.96 -27.93
N GLU A 182 12.43 -11.48 -26.96
CA GLU A 182 10.99 -11.70 -26.90
C GLU A 182 10.26 -10.50 -26.29
N LYS A 183 9.05 -10.26 -26.81
CA LYS A 183 8.13 -9.30 -26.22
C LYS A 183 7.42 -9.95 -25.03
N ILE A 184 7.43 -9.31 -23.88
CA ILE A 184 6.60 -9.70 -22.75
C ILE A 184 5.20 -9.14 -23.00
N THR A 185 4.31 -9.95 -23.56
CA THR A 185 2.97 -9.50 -23.98
C THR A 185 1.91 -9.65 -22.89
N GLN A 186 2.09 -10.56 -21.94
CA GLN A 186 1.07 -10.90 -20.95
C GLN A 186 0.75 -9.75 -19.98
N ILE A 187 1.74 -8.94 -19.65
CA ILE A 187 1.57 -7.88 -18.64
C ILE A 187 1.18 -6.57 -19.29
N TYR A 188 1.68 -6.30 -20.47
CA TYR A 188 1.58 -4.99 -21.14
C TYR A 188 0.61 -4.97 -22.32
N GLY A 189 0.05 -6.12 -22.73
CA GLY A 189 -0.78 -6.22 -23.91
C GLY A 189 -0.01 -6.13 -25.24
N GLU A 190 -0.72 -6.36 -26.34
CA GLU A 190 -0.15 -6.23 -27.67
C GLU A 190 0.28 -4.80 -27.94
N GLY A 191 1.56 -4.57 -28.27
CA GLY A 191 2.09 -3.26 -28.61
C GLY A 191 3.00 -2.62 -27.54
N TYR A 192 2.99 -3.09 -26.28
CA TYR A 192 3.97 -2.70 -25.29
C TYR A 192 5.14 -3.68 -25.30
N SER A 193 6.31 -3.20 -25.63
CA SER A 193 7.56 -3.93 -25.36
C SER A 193 7.99 -3.58 -23.94
N TYR A 194 8.45 -4.57 -23.20
CA TYR A 194 9.26 -4.31 -22.02
C TYR A 194 10.42 -3.42 -22.45
N SER A 195 10.41 -2.17 -22.04
CA SER A 195 11.54 -1.29 -22.29
C SER A 195 12.50 -1.39 -21.12
N THR A 196 13.74 -1.66 -21.43
CA THR A 196 14.82 -1.28 -20.54
C THR A 196 14.73 0.23 -20.30
N PHE A 197 15.20 0.72 -19.18
CA PHE A 197 15.24 2.17 -18.87
C PHE A 197 16.11 2.99 -19.85
N ASP A 198 16.60 2.41 -20.92
CA ASP A 198 17.38 3.10 -21.95
C ASP A 198 16.65 2.99 -23.29
N ASP A 199 15.87 3.99 -23.64
CA ASP A 199 15.17 4.09 -24.92
C ASP A 199 16.09 4.06 -26.14
N ARG A 200 17.40 4.35 -25.92
CA ARG A 200 18.39 4.29 -26.98
C ARG A 200 18.61 2.88 -27.50
N LYS A 201 18.21 1.86 -26.70
CA LYS A 201 18.47 0.46 -26.97
C LYS A 201 17.25 -0.40 -26.62
N ARG A 202 16.17 -0.16 -27.31
CA ARG A 202 14.90 -0.88 -27.09
C ARG A 202 14.97 -2.39 -27.28
N ASP A 203 16.00 -2.87 -27.97
CA ASP A 203 16.23 -4.27 -28.28
C ASP A 203 17.20 -4.96 -27.31
N GLU A 204 17.59 -4.30 -26.25
CA GLU A 204 18.55 -4.80 -25.28
C GLU A 204 17.97 -4.77 -23.86
N PHE A 205 18.43 -5.69 -23.01
CA PHE A 205 18.12 -5.68 -21.59
C PHE A 205 19.36 -6.03 -20.76
N LEU A 206 19.32 -5.64 -19.48
CA LEU A 206 20.38 -5.93 -18.53
C LEU A 206 20.15 -7.29 -17.88
N VAL A 207 21.20 -8.07 -17.77
CA VAL A 207 21.23 -9.35 -17.06
C VAL A 207 22.21 -9.26 -15.90
N ALA A 208 21.73 -9.51 -14.68
CA ALA A 208 22.59 -9.56 -13.51
C ALA A 208 23.38 -10.89 -13.47
N HIS A 209 24.67 -10.80 -13.10
CA HIS A 209 25.47 -11.97 -12.80
C HIS A 209 25.27 -12.41 -11.34
N PRO A 210 25.31 -13.72 -11.04
CA PRO A 210 25.27 -14.18 -9.66
C PRO A 210 26.49 -13.66 -8.88
N ILE A 211 26.28 -13.24 -7.65
CA ILE A 211 27.36 -12.85 -6.72
C ILE A 211 28.09 -14.07 -6.17
N ALA A 212 27.42 -15.23 -6.14
CA ALA A 212 28.01 -16.51 -5.77
C ALA A 212 27.26 -17.67 -6.43
N THR A 213 27.98 -18.77 -6.71
CA THR A 213 27.45 -20.03 -7.25
C THR A 213 28.06 -21.21 -6.52
N GLY A 214 27.27 -22.20 -6.15
CA GLY A 214 27.69 -23.41 -5.45
C GLY A 214 26.56 -24.41 -5.24
N LYS A 215 26.75 -25.37 -4.34
CA LYS A 215 25.80 -26.44 -4.00
C LYS A 215 25.15 -26.26 -2.63
N THR A 216 25.81 -25.53 -1.75
CA THR A 216 25.34 -25.27 -0.39
C THR A 216 25.43 -23.77 -0.14
N LEU A 217 24.28 -23.15 0.07
CA LEU A 217 24.18 -21.73 0.45
C LEU A 217 23.61 -21.63 1.86
N VAL A 218 24.25 -20.84 2.70
CA VAL A 218 23.72 -20.43 4.01
C VAL A 218 23.55 -18.91 4.00
N MET A 219 22.32 -18.45 4.12
CA MET A 219 22.00 -17.04 4.30
C MET A 219 22.04 -16.68 5.78
N ALA A 220 22.71 -15.59 6.13
CA ALA A 220 22.87 -15.08 7.50
C ALA A 220 23.27 -16.15 8.54
N PRO A 221 24.40 -16.87 8.36
CA PRO A 221 24.81 -17.93 9.28
C PRO A 221 24.98 -17.44 10.73
N GLU A 222 25.32 -16.18 10.95
CA GLU A 222 25.50 -15.54 12.26
C GLU A 222 24.19 -15.23 12.97
N ASP A 223 23.05 -15.21 12.27
CA ASP A 223 21.76 -14.79 12.82
C ASP A 223 20.77 -15.97 12.83
N LYS A 224 20.61 -16.60 14.00
CA LYS A 224 19.73 -17.76 14.17
C LYS A 224 18.25 -17.47 13.82
N ASP A 225 17.84 -16.23 13.88
CA ASP A 225 16.44 -15.86 13.71
C ASP A 225 16.03 -15.68 12.24
N ILE A 226 17.01 -15.50 11.35
CA ILE A 226 16.77 -15.36 9.90
C ILE A 226 17.64 -16.31 9.06
N ARG A 227 18.45 -17.17 9.68
CA ARG A 227 19.30 -18.12 8.96
C ARG A 227 18.48 -19.13 8.17
N VAL A 228 18.80 -19.28 6.89
CA VAL A 228 18.25 -20.31 6.00
C VAL A 228 19.39 -20.98 5.25
N THR A 229 19.33 -22.31 5.16
CA THR A 229 20.32 -23.12 4.43
C THR A 229 19.67 -23.81 3.23
N PHE A 230 20.27 -23.67 2.06
CA PHE A 230 19.91 -24.39 0.84
C PHE A 230 20.99 -25.40 0.50
N LYS A 231 20.58 -26.62 0.13
CA LYS A 231 21.47 -27.65 -0.40
C LYS A 231 20.87 -28.25 -1.67
N SER A 232 21.67 -28.46 -2.71
CA SER A 232 21.21 -29.02 -3.97
C SER A 232 22.35 -29.73 -4.69
N GLU A 233 22.01 -30.73 -5.51
CA GLU A 233 22.92 -31.30 -6.52
C GLU A 233 23.06 -30.41 -7.77
N SER A 234 22.05 -29.57 -8.02
CA SER A 234 22.11 -28.54 -9.05
C SER A 234 22.84 -27.29 -8.54
N ASP A 235 23.36 -26.47 -9.43
CA ASP A 235 23.98 -25.19 -9.03
C ASP A 235 22.90 -24.27 -8.42
N ILE A 236 23.25 -23.69 -7.28
CA ILE A 236 22.52 -22.62 -6.62
C ILE A 236 23.26 -21.33 -6.91
N ASN A 237 22.57 -20.37 -7.51
CA ASN A 237 23.09 -19.05 -7.78
C ASN A 237 22.44 -18.05 -6.82
N LEU A 238 23.25 -17.18 -6.21
CA LEU A 238 22.79 -16.07 -5.40
C LEU A 238 22.99 -14.78 -6.20
N TYR A 239 21.91 -14.03 -6.39
CA TYR A 239 21.90 -12.76 -7.11
C TYR A 239 21.60 -11.60 -6.17
N ASP A 240 22.15 -10.43 -6.49
CA ASP A 240 21.60 -9.15 -6.06
C ASP A 240 20.69 -8.62 -7.17
N GLY A 241 19.39 -8.84 -7.05
CA GLY A 241 18.41 -8.43 -8.07
C GLY A 241 18.23 -6.92 -8.18
N ARG A 242 18.73 -6.15 -7.21
CA ARG A 242 18.64 -4.69 -7.19
C ARG A 242 19.51 -3.99 -8.24
N ASN A 243 20.42 -4.72 -8.90
CA ASN A 243 21.13 -4.21 -10.08
C ASN A 243 20.18 -3.85 -11.23
N LEU A 244 19.01 -4.49 -11.24
CA LEU A 244 17.89 -4.12 -12.12
C LEU A 244 16.92 -3.31 -11.29
N SER A 245 16.50 -2.17 -11.79
CA SER A 245 15.62 -1.26 -11.06
C SER A 245 14.25 -1.87 -10.76
N SER A 246 13.82 -2.84 -11.54
CA SER A 246 12.53 -3.53 -11.38
C SER A 246 12.55 -4.67 -10.38
N ASN A 247 13.72 -5.11 -9.88
CA ASN A 247 13.82 -6.17 -8.90
C ASN A 247 14.64 -5.70 -7.69
N GLY A 248 14.03 -5.70 -6.52
CA GLY A 248 14.65 -5.19 -5.31
C GLY A 248 15.10 -6.26 -4.30
N THR A 249 15.17 -7.55 -4.66
CA THR A 249 15.47 -8.65 -3.73
C THR A 249 16.85 -9.27 -3.92
N PHE A 250 17.32 -9.99 -2.88
CA PHE A 250 18.35 -11.01 -3.09
C PHE A 250 17.66 -12.29 -3.55
N VAL A 251 18.16 -12.91 -4.62
CA VAL A 251 17.49 -14.04 -5.25
C VAL A 251 18.36 -15.28 -5.21
N VAL A 252 17.81 -16.35 -4.68
CA VAL A 252 18.39 -17.72 -4.76
C VAL A 252 17.75 -18.42 -5.94
N ARG A 253 18.56 -18.94 -6.89
CA ARG A 253 18.06 -19.51 -8.13
C ARG A 253 18.84 -20.74 -8.59
N SER A 254 18.11 -21.75 -9.11
CA SER A 254 18.69 -22.84 -9.91
C SER A 254 18.01 -22.95 -11.25
N PHE A 255 18.80 -23.01 -12.34
CA PHE A 255 18.24 -23.16 -13.68
C PHE A 255 17.69 -24.56 -13.91
N LEU A 256 16.60 -24.66 -14.68
CA LEU A 256 16.07 -25.93 -15.13
C LEU A 256 16.96 -26.49 -16.26
N PRO A 257 17.35 -27.78 -16.17
CA PRO A 257 18.26 -28.38 -17.13
C PRO A 257 17.57 -28.67 -18.46
N GLU A 258 18.31 -28.50 -19.58
CA GLU A 258 17.88 -28.84 -20.91
C GLU A 258 17.68 -30.35 -21.07
N GLY A 259 16.64 -30.75 -21.81
CA GLY A 259 16.39 -32.13 -22.29
C GLY A 259 16.03 -33.13 -21.19
N LYS A 260 15.82 -32.71 -19.94
CA LYS A 260 15.46 -33.62 -18.84
C LYS A 260 13.99 -33.60 -18.51
N THR A 261 13.50 -34.74 -18.01
CA THR A 261 12.14 -34.93 -17.46
C THR A 261 12.20 -35.61 -16.11
N GLY A 262 11.04 -35.74 -15.46
CA GLY A 262 10.94 -36.20 -14.08
C GLY A 262 11.44 -35.17 -13.08
N LYS A 263 12.06 -35.58 -11.99
CA LYS A 263 12.66 -34.67 -11.03
C LYS A 263 13.93 -34.02 -11.61
N VAL A 264 13.87 -32.73 -11.90
CA VAL A 264 14.95 -32.00 -12.58
C VAL A 264 15.81 -31.13 -11.69
N VAL A 265 15.22 -30.55 -10.63
CA VAL A 265 15.91 -29.78 -9.59
C VAL A 265 15.35 -30.21 -8.24
N GLU A 266 16.16 -30.25 -7.21
CA GLU A 266 15.73 -30.44 -5.83
C GLU A 266 16.57 -29.55 -4.91
N TRP A 267 15.90 -28.79 -4.04
CA TRP A 267 16.49 -28.07 -2.94
C TRP A 267 16.08 -28.70 -1.61
N TYR A 268 17.03 -28.94 -0.73
CA TYR A 268 16.74 -29.09 0.68
C TYR A 268 16.90 -27.75 1.36
N ILE A 269 15.82 -27.25 1.97
CA ILE A 269 15.75 -25.95 2.62
C ILE A 269 15.58 -26.17 4.11
N GLU A 270 16.55 -25.70 4.91
CA GLU A 270 16.53 -25.81 6.36
C GLU A 270 16.46 -24.43 6.99
N GLN A 271 15.45 -24.23 7.83
CA GLN A 271 15.19 -22.99 8.58
C GLN A 271 15.64 -23.18 10.04
N GLY A 272 15.89 -22.06 10.73
CA GLY A 272 16.30 -22.07 12.14
C GLY A 272 15.17 -22.44 13.10
N TYR A 273 15.03 -23.73 13.42
CA TYR A 273 14.07 -24.22 14.40
C TYR A 273 14.53 -23.99 15.84
N ASP A 274 13.61 -23.54 16.71
CA ASP A 274 13.84 -23.37 18.15
C ASP A 274 12.57 -23.79 18.92
N PRO A 275 12.61 -24.94 19.64
CA PRO A 275 11.43 -25.49 20.32
C PRO A 275 10.94 -24.63 21.49
N GLN A 276 11.75 -23.70 21.95
CA GLN A 276 11.43 -22.81 23.06
C GLN A 276 11.05 -21.41 22.65
N TRP A 277 11.07 -21.11 21.33
CA TRP A 277 10.76 -19.80 20.85
C TRP A 277 9.32 -19.38 21.18
N VAL A 278 9.16 -18.19 21.69
CA VAL A 278 7.90 -17.50 21.94
C VAL A 278 8.05 -16.10 21.37
N ARG A 279 7.13 -15.71 20.51
CA ARG A 279 7.14 -14.34 19.95
C ARG A 279 7.01 -13.31 21.07
N GLU A 280 7.82 -12.29 21.01
CA GLU A 280 7.74 -11.17 21.92
C GLU A 280 6.39 -10.44 21.76
N PRO A 281 5.83 -9.90 22.86
CA PRO A 281 4.61 -9.11 22.80
C PRO A 281 4.75 -7.88 21.93
N ASN A 282 3.81 -7.68 21.01
CA ASN A 282 3.68 -6.40 20.35
C ASN A 282 2.75 -5.49 21.20
N ILE A 283 3.29 -4.39 21.72
CA ILE A 283 2.56 -3.46 22.57
C ILE A 283 2.07 -2.29 21.71
N GLY A 284 0.84 -2.39 21.23
CA GLY A 284 0.19 -1.36 20.41
C GLY A 284 -0.30 -0.18 21.26
N ILE A 285 0.34 0.96 21.12
CA ILE A 285 -0.08 2.26 21.68
C ILE A 285 -0.11 3.31 20.58
N SER A 286 -0.80 4.43 20.83
CA SER A 286 -0.67 5.61 19.97
C SER A 286 0.67 6.29 20.22
N GLN A 287 1.54 6.32 19.22
CA GLN A 287 2.87 6.93 19.36
C GLN A 287 2.83 8.46 19.46
N VAL A 288 1.78 9.10 18.95
CA VAL A 288 1.58 10.54 19.10
C VAL A 288 1.00 10.89 20.46
N GLY A 289 0.59 9.87 21.24
CA GLY A 289 0.15 10.02 22.62
C GLY A 289 -1.35 10.15 22.80
N TYR A 290 -1.72 10.71 23.94
CA TYR A 290 -3.09 10.81 24.42
C TYR A 290 -3.34 12.14 25.12
N THR A 291 -4.59 12.60 25.13
CA THR A 291 -4.97 13.75 25.98
C THR A 291 -5.45 13.28 27.36
N PRO A 292 -5.41 14.14 28.41
CA PRO A 292 -5.82 13.77 29.76
C PRO A 292 -7.24 13.19 29.84
N GLY A 293 -8.18 13.76 29.09
CA GLY A 293 -9.61 13.43 29.16
C GLY A 293 -10.02 12.20 28.35
N GLN A 294 -9.23 11.80 27.34
CA GLN A 294 -9.59 10.66 26.48
C GLN A 294 -9.36 9.30 27.16
N LYS A 295 -10.03 8.28 26.65
CA LYS A 295 -9.75 6.89 27.01
C LYS A 295 -8.37 6.46 26.50
N LYS A 296 -7.64 5.70 27.30
CA LYS A 296 -6.27 5.26 27.02
C LYS A 296 -6.17 3.76 27.18
N VAL A 297 -6.18 3.03 26.08
CA VAL A 297 -6.10 1.57 26.06
C VAL A 297 -4.99 1.11 25.12
N ALA A 298 -4.01 0.40 25.66
CA ALA A 298 -3.04 -0.34 24.87
C ALA A 298 -3.62 -1.71 24.49
N VAL A 299 -3.31 -2.16 23.28
CA VAL A 299 -3.62 -3.50 22.80
C VAL A 299 -2.32 -4.27 22.68
N VAL A 300 -2.24 -5.44 23.33
CA VAL A 300 -1.04 -6.26 23.31
C VAL A 300 -1.32 -7.55 22.53
N GLU A 301 -0.59 -7.74 21.44
CA GLU A 301 -0.64 -8.96 20.62
C GLU A 301 0.42 -9.95 21.11
N LEU A 302 0.02 -11.20 21.33
CA LEU A 302 0.77 -12.20 22.09
C LEU A 302 0.86 -13.52 21.34
N ASP A 303 2.01 -14.17 21.41
CA ASP A 303 2.12 -15.60 21.11
C ASP A 303 1.15 -16.41 21.97
N LYS A 304 0.54 -17.45 21.41
CA LYS A 304 -0.36 -18.36 22.15
C LYS A 304 0.26 -19.01 23.38
N ASN A 305 1.59 -19.07 23.43
CA ASN A 305 2.34 -19.65 24.55
C ASN A 305 2.90 -18.59 25.51
N TYR A 306 2.64 -17.31 25.26
CA TYR A 306 3.08 -16.24 26.16
C TYR A 306 2.23 -16.26 27.45
N LYS A 307 2.89 -16.17 28.60
CA LYS A 307 2.21 -16.14 29.90
C LYS A 307 1.78 -14.72 30.24
N LEU A 308 0.48 -14.50 30.30
CA LEU A 308 -0.10 -13.20 30.65
C LEU A 308 0.34 -12.76 32.06
N PRO A 309 0.91 -11.56 32.22
CA PRO A 309 1.08 -10.94 33.54
C PRO A 309 -0.30 -10.46 34.06
N ALA A 310 -0.49 -10.50 35.36
CA ALA A 310 -1.74 -10.01 35.97
C ALA A 310 -1.92 -8.48 35.83
N LYS A 311 -0.79 -7.74 35.79
CA LYS A 311 -0.74 -6.29 35.69
C LYS A 311 0.35 -5.84 34.72
N ALA A 312 0.13 -4.72 34.10
CA ALA A 312 1.15 -3.93 33.42
C ALA A 312 1.59 -2.75 34.31
N LYS A 313 2.63 -2.04 33.92
CA LYS A 313 3.06 -0.82 34.63
C LYS A 313 3.06 0.35 33.68
N ILE A 314 2.52 1.48 34.12
CA ILE A 314 2.69 2.77 33.46
C ILE A 314 3.81 3.51 34.17
N ILE A 315 4.85 3.83 33.43
CA ILE A 315 6.09 4.42 33.94
C ILE A 315 6.22 5.81 33.36
N ARG A 316 6.31 6.81 34.25
CA ARG A 316 6.64 8.19 33.87
C ARG A 316 8.14 8.33 33.70
N VAL A 317 8.54 9.05 32.65
CA VAL A 317 9.94 9.42 32.37
C VAL A 317 10.10 10.89 32.72
N ALA A 318 10.96 11.19 33.69
CA ALA A 318 11.25 12.55 34.14
C ALA A 318 12.33 13.22 33.26
N GLU A 319 12.50 14.54 33.39
CA GLU A 319 13.46 15.32 32.61
C GLU A 319 14.92 14.86 32.80
N ASP A 320 15.26 14.37 33.99
CA ASP A 320 16.59 13.80 34.32
C ASP A 320 16.75 12.33 33.85
N GLY A 321 15.75 11.78 33.18
CA GLY A 321 15.72 10.40 32.74
C GLY A 321 15.31 9.39 33.81
N GLN A 322 15.02 9.81 35.04
CA GLN A 322 14.51 8.89 36.06
C GLN A 322 13.13 8.33 35.65
N ARG A 323 12.89 7.09 36.02
CA ARG A 323 11.66 6.38 35.72
C ARG A 323 10.92 6.01 37.03
N SER A 324 9.63 6.36 37.09
CA SER A 324 8.77 6.04 38.22
C SER A 324 7.48 5.37 37.78
N VAL A 325 7.08 4.30 38.46
CA VAL A 325 5.79 3.64 38.23
C VAL A 325 4.70 4.53 38.82
N VAL A 326 3.76 4.96 37.95
CA VAL A 326 2.65 5.85 38.36
C VAL A 326 1.32 5.11 38.43
N ALA A 327 1.20 3.96 37.74
CA ALA A 327 0.01 3.10 37.79
C ALA A 327 0.37 1.64 37.48
N GLU A 328 -0.43 0.72 38.01
CA GLU A 328 -0.33 -0.71 37.74
C GLU A 328 -1.71 -1.26 37.30
N PRO A 329 -2.16 -0.94 36.09
CA PRO A 329 -3.44 -1.42 35.57
C PRO A 329 -3.46 -2.93 35.41
N ALA A 330 -4.65 -3.54 35.60
CA ALA A 330 -4.88 -4.96 35.33
C ALA A 330 -4.76 -5.22 33.82
N VAL A 331 -4.18 -6.37 33.50
CA VAL A 331 -4.19 -6.90 32.13
C VAL A 331 -5.49 -7.67 31.95
N LYS A 332 -6.30 -7.28 30.95
CA LYS A 332 -7.54 -7.93 30.58
C LYS A 332 -7.30 -8.76 29.32
N GLU A 333 -7.48 -10.06 29.41
CA GLU A 333 -7.50 -10.90 28.21
C GLU A 333 -8.69 -10.52 27.33
N TRP A 334 -8.42 -10.30 26.04
CA TRP A 334 -9.45 -10.04 25.04
C TRP A 334 -9.88 -11.34 24.34
N GLY A 335 -8.92 -12.20 24.02
CA GLY A 335 -9.10 -13.47 23.34
C GLY A 335 -8.29 -13.58 22.06
N VAL A 336 -8.72 -14.47 21.17
CA VAL A 336 -8.05 -14.74 19.87
C VAL A 336 -8.71 -13.92 18.77
N TYR A 337 -7.91 -13.29 17.96
CA TYR A 337 -8.35 -12.66 16.74
C TYR A 337 -7.52 -13.17 15.56
N TYR A 338 -8.14 -13.49 14.44
CA TYR A 338 -7.50 -14.02 13.25
C TYR A 338 -6.62 -15.28 13.46
N ASN A 339 -6.98 -16.14 14.38
CA ASN A 339 -6.46 -17.49 14.65
C ASN A 339 -5.01 -17.63 15.11
N ARG A 340 -4.10 -16.68 14.87
CA ARG A 340 -2.67 -16.86 15.14
C ARG A 340 -2.24 -16.42 16.53
N TYR A 341 -2.72 -15.28 17.00
CA TYR A 341 -2.28 -14.62 18.22
C TYR A 341 -3.40 -14.47 19.24
N ASN A 342 -3.02 -14.43 20.51
CA ASN A 342 -3.89 -13.97 21.59
C ASN A 342 -3.72 -12.45 21.77
N TYR A 343 -4.75 -11.82 22.31
CA TYR A 343 -4.76 -10.38 22.56
C TYR A 343 -5.14 -10.06 23.99
N ALA A 344 -4.53 -9.02 24.53
CA ALA A 344 -4.87 -8.44 25.82
C ALA A 344 -5.00 -6.94 25.71
N GLN A 345 -5.77 -6.35 26.62
CA GLN A 345 -5.95 -4.91 26.72
C GLN A 345 -5.46 -4.42 28.08
N VAL A 346 -4.86 -3.23 28.09
CA VAL A 346 -4.40 -2.53 29.29
C VAL A 346 -5.01 -1.15 29.30
N ASP A 347 -6.01 -0.94 30.15
CA ASP A 347 -6.67 0.36 30.33
C ASP A 347 -5.91 1.21 31.38
N PHE A 348 -5.35 2.32 30.96
CA PHE A 348 -4.64 3.27 31.80
C PHE A 348 -5.27 4.69 31.76
N THR A 349 -6.58 4.75 31.47
CA THR A 349 -7.35 6.01 31.39
C THR A 349 -7.24 6.85 32.65
N SER A 350 -6.99 6.23 33.81
CA SER A 350 -6.79 6.93 35.08
C SER A 350 -5.53 7.80 35.13
N VAL A 351 -4.54 7.56 34.26
CA VAL A 351 -3.33 8.39 34.17
C VAL A 351 -3.65 9.63 33.35
N LYS A 352 -3.78 10.77 34.00
CA LYS A 352 -4.21 12.05 33.39
C LYS A 352 -3.13 13.13 33.41
N GLU A 353 -2.10 12.97 34.22
CA GLU A 353 -1.07 14.00 34.39
C GLU A 353 -0.24 14.13 33.09
N PRO A 354 -0.07 15.36 32.56
CA PRO A 354 0.80 15.56 31.39
C PRO A 354 2.25 15.14 31.67
N GLY A 355 2.88 14.51 30.68
CA GLY A 355 4.25 14.01 30.80
C GLY A 355 4.60 12.98 29.70
N LEU A 356 5.79 12.40 29.80
CA LEU A 356 6.25 11.32 28.96
C LEU A 356 6.10 9.98 29.67
N TYR A 357 5.65 8.96 28.96
CA TYR A 357 5.33 7.66 29.54
C TYR A 357 5.80 6.52 28.64
N VAL A 358 6.03 5.36 29.29
CA VAL A 358 6.14 4.05 28.63
C VAL A 358 5.23 3.06 29.37
N LEU A 359 4.70 2.10 28.62
CA LEU A 359 3.99 0.96 29.18
C LEU A 359 4.92 -0.24 29.25
N GLN A 360 5.10 -0.82 30.44
CA GLN A 360 5.82 -2.06 30.64
C GLN A 360 4.85 -3.24 30.77
N PHE A 361 5.02 -4.25 29.91
CA PHE A 361 4.25 -5.49 29.90
C PHE A 361 5.20 -6.70 30.05
N GLY A 362 5.20 -7.33 31.23
CA GLY A 362 6.25 -8.27 31.58
C GLY A 362 7.62 -7.60 31.55
N ASP A 363 8.54 -8.16 30.79
CA ASP A 363 9.90 -7.64 30.59
C ASP A 363 10.03 -6.71 29.37
N HIS A 364 8.95 -6.47 28.64
CA HIS A 364 8.92 -5.64 27.43
C HIS A 364 8.35 -4.26 27.72
N THR A 365 8.79 -3.26 26.96
CA THR A 365 8.31 -1.87 27.08
C THR A 365 7.83 -1.35 25.72
N SER A 366 6.79 -0.55 25.74
CA SER A 366 6.34 0.19 24.55
C SER A 366 7.36 1.26 24.13
N ASN A 367 7.16 1.81 22.93
CA ASN A 367 7.70 3.12 22.59
C ASN A 367 7.25 4.17 23.63
N VAL A 368 8.03 5.25 23.76
CA VAL A 368 7.63 6.41 24.58
C VAL A 368 6.44 7.11 23.93
N PHE A 369 5.51 7.59 24.76
CA PHE A 369 4.37 8.38 24.30
C PHE A 369 4.07 9.53 25.27
N PRO A 370 3.58 10.69 24.78
CA PRO A 370 3.16 11.79 25.63
C PRO A 370 1.71 11.62 26.12
N ILE A 371 1.42 12.17 27.29
CA ILE A 371 0.09 12.64 27.65
C ILE A 371 0.19 14.16 27.69
N ALA A 372 -0.62 14.85 26.88
CA ALA A 372 -0.56 16.31 26.75
C ALA A 372 -1.93 16.88 26.38
N GLU A 373 -2.15 18.17 26.62
CA GLU A 373 -3.43 18.84 26.33
C GLU A 373 -3.83 18.77 24.86
N ASN A 374 -2.85 18.82 23.95
CA ASN A 374 -3.04 18.62 22.51
C ASN A 374 -1.97 17.68 21.97
N VAL A 375 -2.39 16.59 21.35
CA VAL A 375 -1.49 15.59 20.73
C VAL A 375 -1.75 15.41 19.24
N TYR A 376 -2.79 16.06 18.69
CA TYR A 376 -3.17 15.90 17.29
C TYR A 376 -2.90 17.15 16.44
N GLY A 377 -2.88 18.34 17.02
CA GLY A 377 -2.94 19.62 16.30
C GLY A 377 -1.91 19.84 15.19
N ASP A 378 -0.73 19.23 15.29
CA ASP A 378 0.35 19.38 14.33
C ASP A 378 0.65 18.06 13.53
N LYS A 379 -0.09 16.99 13.75
CA LYS A 379 0.28 15.66 13.20
C LYS A 379 0.00 15.51 11.70
N TRP A 380 -0.77 16.39 11.13
CA TRP A 380 -1.05 16.46 9.70
C TRP A 380 -0.14 17.45 8.94
N HIS A 381 0.63 18.29 9.65
CA HIS A 381 1.43 19.36 9.04
C HIS A 381 2.40 18.83 8.00
N THR A 382 3.24 17.84 8.33
CA THR A 382 4.20 17.27 7.38
C THR A 382 3.54 16.67 6.14
N THR A 383 2.33 16.18 6.28
CA THR A 383 1.55 15.62 5.16
C THR A 383 1.14 16.72 4.17
N MET A 384 0.69 17.87 4.68
CA MET A 384 0.29 19.02 3.86
C MET A 384 1.47 19.86 3.41
N ASP A 385 2.46 20.06 4.30
CA ASP A 385 3.56 20.99 4.05
C ASP A 385 4.67 20.38 3.18
N VAL A 386 4.87 19.05 3.22
CA VAL A 386 6.00 18.38 2.58
C VAL A 386 5.55 17.34 1.56
N TRP A 387 4.82 16.31 2.02
CA TRP A 387 4.50 15.20 1.13
C TRP A 387 3.62 15.61 -0.04
N LEU A 388 2.49 16.27 0.23
CA LEU A 388 1.59 16.64 -0.85
C LEU A 388 2.23 17.59 -1.87
N PRO A 389 2.96 18.65 -1.47
CA PRO A 389 3.74 19.46 -2.41
C PRO A 389 4.77 18.68 -3.21
N ALA A 390 5.43 17.67 -2.61
CA ALA A 390 6.37 16.81 -3.32
C ALA A 390 5.70 15.90 -4.36
N GLN A 391 4.37 15.77 -4.34
CA GLN A 391 3.59 15.03 -5.34
C GLN A 391 3.01 15.91 -6.45
N MET A 392 3.17 17.24 -6.38
CA MET A 392 2.62 18.16 -7.37
C MET A 392 3.29 17.99 -8.73
N ASP A 393 2.55 17.47 -9.70
CA ASP A 393 3.04 17.27 -11.06
C ASP A 393 3.12 18.59 -11.84
N HIS A 394 3.89 18.62 -12.91
CA HIS A 394 4.15 19.81 -13.76
C HIS A 394 4.76 20.99 -13.01
N MET A 395 5.34 20.76 -11.83
CA MET A 395 5.96 21.78 -11.00
C MET A 395 7.46 21.47 -10.79
N GLU A 396 8.26 22.49 -10.56
CA GLU A 396 9.58 22.31 -9.91
C GLU A 396 9.35 22.46 -8.41
N VAL A 397 9.68 21.42 -7.63
CA VAL A 397 9.45 21.41 -6.18
C VAL A 397 10.76 21.43 -5.42
N LYS A 398 10.94 22.45 -4.58
CA LYS A 398 12.13 22.65 -3.73
C LYS A 398 11.79 22.73 -2.25
N GLU A 399 12.79 22.42 -1.46
CA GLU A 399 12.78 22.58 -0.01
C GLU A 399 14.18 22.99 0.46
N GLY A 400 14.40 24.27 0.69
CA GLY A 400 15.71 24.77 1.07
C GLY A 400 16.80 24.36 0.07
N TYR A 401 17.68 23.43 0.46
CA TYR A 401 18.77 22.92 -0.39
C TYR A 401 18.37 21.70 -1.21
N ARG A 402 17.20 21.10 -0.95
CA ARG A 402 16.73 19.90 -1.62
C ARG A 402 15.88 20.26 -2.83
N VAL A 403 16.09 19.55 -3.92
CA VAL A 403 15.13 19.49 -5.03
C VAL A 403 14.39 18.18 -4.94
N TRP A 404 13.08 18.22 -4.72
CA TRP A 404 12.26 17.02 -4.72
C TRP A 404 12.13 16.44 -6.11
N HIS A 405 11.80 17.30 -7.09
CA HIS A 405 11.87 16.98 -8.51
C HIS A 405 11.90 18.26 -9.34
N GLY A 406 12.41 18.16 -10.58
CA GLY A 406 12.36 19.22 -11.59
C GLY A 406 10.96 19.33 -12.21
N ARG A 407 10.83 20.18 -13.21
CA ARG A 407 9.61 20.29 -14.03
C ARG A 407 9.43 19.04 -14.86
N SER A 408 8.63 18.10 -14.36
CA SER A 408 8.35 16.83 -15.01
C SER A 408 7.18 16.97 -15.99
N ASN A 409 7.17 16.15 -17.04
CA ASN A 409 6.02 15.94 -17.90
C ASN A 409 5.48 17.23 -18.56
N MET A 410 6.38 18.17 -18.89
CA MET A 410 6.01 19.47 -19.49
C MET A 410 5.54 19.35 -20.95
N ASP A 411 5.67 18.18 -21.53
CA ASP A 411 5.27 17.76 -22.88
C ASP A 411 3.93 17.02 -22.91
N ASP A 412 3.27 16.86 -21.79
CA ASP A 412 1.97 16.18 -21.68
C ASP A 412 0.89 16.79 -22.59
N ALA A 413 0.13 15.93 -23.26
CA ALA A 413 0.23 14.48 -23.36
C ALA A 413 -0.02 14.07 -24.83
N LEU A 414 0.37 12.85 -25.18
CA LEU A 414 -0.01 12.25 -26.45
C LEU A 414 -1.36 11.51 -26.31
N GLN A 415 -2.14 11.44 -27.40
CA GLN A 415 -3.29 10.56 -27.48
C GLN A 415 -2.82 9.10 -27.43
N ALA A 416 -3.29 8.32 -26.46
CA ALA A 416 -2.91 6.91 -26.31
C ALA A 416 -3.30 6.09 -27.58
N PRO A 417 -2.47 5.09 -27.96
CA PRO A 417 -2.74 4.19 -29.07
C PRO A 417 -4.00 3.33 -28.83
N LEU A 418 -4.63 2.88 -29.93
CA LEU A 418 -5.83 2.04 -29.84
C LEU A 418 -5.50 0.61 -29.40
N ASN A 419 -6.47 -0.03 -28.74
CA ASN A 419 -6.43 -1.44 -28.32
C ASN A 419 -5.25 -1.81 -27.42
N VAL A 420 -4.77 -0.86 -26.65
CA VAL A 420 -3.69 -1.07 -25.67
C VAL A 420 -4.25 -1.10 -24.24
N SER A 421 -3.58 -1.85 -23.39
CA SER A 421 -3.82 -1.86 -21.95
C SER A 421 -2.50 -1.81 -21.20
N MET A 422 -2.51 -1.13 -20.08
CA MET A 422 -1.39 -1.11 -19.15
C MET A 422 -1.65 -2.03 -17.96
N HIS A 423 -0.56 -2.40 -17.29
CA HIS A 423 -0.60 -3.24 -16.09
C HIS A 423 -1.42 -2.61 -14.95
N ASP A 424 -1.43 -1.27 -14.83
CA ASP A 424 -2.26 -0.51 -13.86
C ASP A 424 -3.75 -0.43 -14.22
N GLY A 425 -4.14 -1.11 -15.29
CA GLY A 425 -5.55 -1.18 -15.70
C GLY A 425 -6.02 -0.05 -16.58
N TYR A 426 -5.15 0.85 -17.04
CA TYR A 426 -5.47 1.84 -18.07
C TYR A 426 -5.66 1.15 -19.40
N ARG A 427 -6.74 1.51 -20.12
CA ARG A 427 -7.13 0.81 -21.34
C ARG A 427 -7.61 1.75 -22.42
N MET A 428 -7.20 1.47 -23.65
CA MET A 428 -7.81 2.01 -24.86
C MET A 428 -8.62 0.93 -25.56
N GLY A 429 -9.79 1.30 -26.06
CA GLY A 429 -10.57 0.49 -26.98
C GLY A 429 -10.19 0.77 -28.43
N ASP A 430 -11.14 0.47 -29.33
CA ASP A 430 -11.03 0.68 -30.76
C ASP A 430 -11.24 2.14 -31.20
N GLN A 431 -11.49 3.06 -30.26
CA GLN A 431 -11.75 4.47 -30.50
C GLN A 431 -11.04 5.36 -29.47
N THR A 432 -10.60 6.53 -29.89
CA THR A 432 -9.99 7.52 -28.99
C THR A 432 -11.02 8.32 -28.20
N ASN A 433 -12.26 8.41 -28.65
CA ASN A 433 -13.32 9.29 -28.12
C ASN A 433 -12.95 10.79 -28.16
N THR A 434 -11.91 11.17 -28.87
CA THR A 434 -11.41 12.53 -29.04
C THR A 434 -11.25 12.86 -30.51
N LYS A 435 -10.94 14.11 -30.82
CA LYS A 435 -10.58 14.53 -32.20
C LYS A 435 -9.14 14.17 -32.59
N TYR A 436 -8.32 13.75 -31.61
CA TYR A 436 -6.91 13.46 -31.81
C TYR A 436 -6.69 12.03 -32.27
N LYS A 437 -5.71 11.86 -33.13
CA LYS A 437 -5.26 10.53 -33.60
C LYS A 437 -4.28 9.94 -32.58
N PRO A 438 -4.12 8.60 -32.56
CA PRO A 438 -3.04 7.96 -31.80
C PRO A 438 -1.69 8.64 -32.02
N TYR A 439 -0.94 8.88 -30.93
CA TYR A 439 0.34 9.60 -30.88
C TYR A 439 0.28 11.10 -31.27
N GLU A 440 -0.90 11.65 -31.50
CA GLU A 440 -1.05 13.08 -31.72
C GLU A 440 -1.02 13.81 -30.36
N HIS A 441 -0.24 14.89 -30.30
CA HIS A 441 -0.14 15.70 -29.09
C HIS A 441 -1.45 16.44 -28.79
N ILE A 442 -1.93 16.30 -27.55
CA ILE A 442 -3.07 17.02 -26.99
C ILE A 442 -2.49 18.22 -26.21
N PRO A 443 -2.61 19.45 -26.70
CA PRO A 443 -1.96 20.60 -26.07
C PRO A 443 -2.65 21.00 -24.76
N GLY A 444 -1.88 21.63 -23.87
CA GLY A 444 -2.41 22.29 -22.67
C GLY A 444 -2.70 21.36 -21.49
N LEU A 445 -2.20 20.13 -21.49
CA LEU A 445 -2.38 19.17 -20.41
C LEU A 445 -1.26 19.21 -19.36
N SER A 446 -0.14 19.85 -19.65
CA SER A 446 1.00 20.01 -18.72
C SER A 446 0.73 21.05 -17.62
N VAL A 447 -0.34 20.87 -16.86
CA VAL A 447 -0.77 21.78 -15.79
C VAL A 447 -1.52 21.04 -14.68
N GLY A 448 -1.20 21.41 -13.43
CA GLY A 448 -1.91 20.88 -12.26
C GLY A 448 -1.70 19.37 -12.04
N ALA A 449 -2.55 18.76 -11.25
CA ALA A 449 -2.53 17.37 -10.83
C ALA A 449 -1.38 16.99 -9.88
N TRP A 450 -1.50 15.78 -9.34
CA TRP A 450 -0.48 15.14 -8.50
C TRP A 450 -0.21 13.76 -9.05
N TYR A 451 0.98 13.26 -8.82
CA TYR A 451 1.23 11.83 -8.87
C TYR A 451 0.31 11.15 -7.84
N ASP A 452 -0.34 10.06 -8.21
CA ASP A 452 -1.38 9.52 -7.33
C ASP A 452 -0.79 8.75 -6.15
N ALA A 453 0.37 8.14 -6.32
CA ALA A 453 1.02 7.32 -5.30
C ALA A 453 2.56 7.37 -5.42
N GLY A 454 3.22 6.22 -5.49
CA GLY A 454 4.67 6.09 -5.59
C GLY A 454 5.20 6.08 -7.03
N ASP A 455 4.39 6.34 -8.00
CA ASP A 455 4.70 6.37 -9.43
C ASP A 455 4.32 7.70 -10.08
N PHE A 456 4.73 7.90 -11.32
CA PHE A 456 4.58 9.16 -12.03
C PHE A 456 3.39 9.15 -12.98
N ASP A 457 2.23 8.69 -12.51
CA ASP A 457 1.00 8.76 -13.27
C ASP A 457 0.04 9.82 -12.71
N ILE A 458 -0.81 10.34 -13.60
CA ILE A 458 -2.01 11.08 -13.22
C ILE A 458 -3.19 10.14 -13.30
N GLN A 459 -3.61 9.61 -12.16
CA GLN A 459 -4.87 8.91 -12.03
C GLN A 459 -6.00 9.95 -11.86
N SER A 460 -6.79 10.16 -12.91
CA SER A 460 -7.79 11.23 -12.89
C SER A 460 -8.84 11.07 -11.78
N GLY A 461 -9.13 9.84 -11.36
CA GLY A 461 -9.99 9.57 -10.22
C GLY A 461 -9.45 10.16 -8.91
N THR A 462 -8.14 10.07 -8.69
CA THR A 462 -7.44 10.68 -7.55
C THR A 462 -7.51 12.22 -7.62
N VAL A 463 -7.25 12.80 -8.79
CA VAL A 463 -7.33 14.27 -8.97
C VAL A 463 -8.74 14.79 -8.68
N ILE A 464 -9.77 14.11 -9.19
CA ILE A 464 -11.18 14.44 -8.91
C ILE A 464 -11.47 14.36 -7.40
N GLY A 465 -11.03 13.29 -6.76
CA GLY A 465 -11.22 13.05 -5.33
C GLY A 465 -10.56 14.13 -4.48
N LEU A 466 -9.27 14.39 -4.69
CA LEU A 466 -8.50 15.39 -3.95
C LEU A 466 -9.09 16.78 -4.12
N THR A 467 -9.37 17.21 -5.36
CA THR A 467 -9.97 18.53 -5.63
C THR A 467 -11.29 18.72 -4.88
N SER A 468 -12.16 17.70 -4.89
CA SER A 468 -13.43 17.73 -4.17
C SER A 468 -13.25 17.77 -2.65
N GLN A 469 -12.32 16.98 -2.13
CA GLN A 469 -12.10 16.86 -0.68
C GLN A 469 -11.37 18.08 -0.10
N PHE A 470 -10.46 18.73 -0.84
CA PHE A 470 -9.89 20.00 -0.40
C PHE A 470 -10.95 21.10 -0.31
N ALA A 471 -11.89 21.15 -1.26
CA ALA A 471 -13.03 22.05 -1.17
C ALA A 471 -13.91 21.73 0.07
N LEU A 472 -14.11 20.46 0.40
CA LEU A 472 -14.84 20.04 1.60
C LEU A 472 -14.09 20.38 2.88
N LEU A 473 -12.77 20.19 2.91
CA LEU A 473 -11.92 20.54 4.04
C LEU A 473 -12.03 22.04 4.34
N TRP A 474 -11.96 22.88 3.30
CA TRP A 474 -12.19 24.31 3.44
C TRP A 474 -13.60 24.63 3.98
N ASP A 475 -14.63 23.99 3.45
CA ASP A 475 -16.01 24.18 3.90
C ASP A 475 -16.24 23.82 5.38
N LEU A 476 -15.58 22.76 5.88
CA LEU A 476 -15.81 22.22 7.22
C LEU A 476 -14.96 22.89 8.30
N PHE A 477 -13.75 23.29 7.96
CA PHE A 477 -12.77 23.75 8.95
C PHE A 477 -12.26 25.17 8.68
N GLY A 478 -12.33 25.67 7.45
CA GLY A 478 -11.74 26.96 7.07
C GLY A 478 -10.24 27.01 7.35
N GLU A 479 -9.53 25.88 7.13
CA GLU A 479 -8.13 25.74 7.47
C GLU A 479 -7.27 26.69 6.64
N ASP A 480 -6.63 27.65 7.30
CA ASP A 480 -5.90 28.76 6.68
C ASP A 480 -4.36 28.64 6.82
N ARG A 481 -3.86 27.43 7.14
CA ARG A 481 -2.43 27.16 7.20
C ARG A 481 -1.74 27.55 5.89
N ASP A 482 -0.63 28.28 6.03
CA ASP A 482 0.20 28.79 4.94
C ASP A 482 1.66 28.45 5.24
N GLN A 483 2.21 27.44 4.57
CA GLN A 483 3.59 27.01 4.76
C GLN A 483 4.28 26.66 3.41
N THR A 484 3.56 26.82 2.30
CA THR A 484 4.07 26.45 0.98
C THR A 484 3.86 27.58 -0.01
N TYR A 485 4.93 28.05 -0.63
CA TYR A 485 4.85 28.97 -1.76
C TYR A 485 4.50 28.18 -3.04
N ILE A 486 3.39 28.50 -3.68
CA ILE A 486 2.94 27.81 -4.90
C ILE A 486 2.64 28.84 -5.99
N ASP A 487 3.45 28.88 -7.04
CA ASP A 487 3.23 29.73 -8.21
C ASP A 487 2.85 28.88 -9.43
N GLN A 488 1.54 28.79 -9.69
CA GLN A 488 1.00 28.04 -10.84
C GLN A 488 1.45 28.58 -12.19
N LYS A 489 1.77 29.89 -12.28
CA LYS A 489 2.19 30.51 -13.54
C LYS A 489 3.63 30.18 -13.91
N THR A 490 4.53 30.19 -12.95
CA THR A 490 5.93 29.82 -13.15
C THR A 490 6.19 28.34 -12.91
N GLN A 491 5.18 27.59 -12.46
CA GLN A 491 5.22 26.17 -12.16
C GLN A 491 6.34 25.85 -11.14
N PHE A 492 6.28 26.54 -10.01
CA PHE A 492 7.31 26.47 -8.98
C PHE A 492 6.68 26.37 -7.59
N VAL A 493 7.25 25.49 -6.78
CA VAL A 493 6.88 25.26 -5.37
C VAL A 493 8.12 25.39 -4.49
N ASP A 494 8.00 26.11 -3.38
CA ASP A 494 9.04 26.24 -2.36
C ASP A 494 8.44 25.87 -0.99
N ILE A 495 8.81 24.71 -0.48
CA ILE A 495 8.32 24.16 0.79
C ILE A 495 8.92 24.95 1.96
N HIS A 496 8.17 25.12 3.04
CA HIS A 496 8.48 25.91 4.22
C HIS A 496 8.63 27.42 3.94
N ARG A 497 7.92 27.91 2.93
CA ARG A 497 7.91 29.33 2.58
C ARG A 497 6.46 29.86 2.47
N PRO A 498 5.95 30.47 3.52
CA PRO A 498 4.62 31.09 3.47
C PRO A 498 4.51 32.18 2.39
N ASP A 499 3.37 32.28 1.73
CA ASP A 499 3.12 33.27 0.67
C ASP A 499 1.87 34.16 0.91
N GLY A 500 1.21 33.97 2.03
CA GLY A 500 0.01 34.70 2.43
C GLY A 500 -1.28 34.08 1.90
N GLN A 501 -1.24 32.84 1.36
CA GLN A 501 -2.39 32.13 0.84
C GLN A 501 -2.59 30.81 1.60
N PRO A 502 -3.84 30.38 1.85
CA PRO A 502 -4.09 29.08 2.45
C PRO A 502 -3.64 27.92 1.53
N ASP A 503 -2.76 27.04 2.01
CA ASP A 503 -2.28 25.89 1.26
C ASP A 503 -3.41 24.99 0.75
N VAL A 504 -4.48 24.82 1.53
CA VAL A 504 -5.67 24.05 1.15
C VAL A 504 -6.34 24.60 -0.12
N LEU A 505 -6.44 25.91 -0.26
CA LEU A 505 -7.02 26.55 -1.46
C LEU A 505 -6.07 26.46 -2.66
N GLN A 506 -4.75 26.61 -2.43
CA GLN A 506 -3.74 26.45 -3.48
C GLN A 506 -3.71 25.03 -4.03
N GLN A 507 -3.83 24.02 -3.15
CA GLN A 507 -3.94 22.61 -3.57
C GLN A 507 -5.26 22.36 -4.32
N CYS A 508 -6.38 22.91 -3.84
CA CYS A 508 -7.66 22.82 -4.56
C CYS A 508 -7.57 23.43 -5.97
N GLU A 509 -6.91 24.59 -6.09
CA GLU A 509 -6.63 25.24 -7.38
C GLU A 509 -5.79 24.34 -8.29
N HIS A 510 -4.73 23.73 -7.75
CA HIS A 510 -3.82 22.88 -8.52
C HIS A 510 -4.55 21.71 -9.19
N GLY A 511 -5.38 20.99 -8.45
CA GLY A 511 -6.21 19.92 -9.03
C GLY A 511 -7.25 20.43 -10.02
N LEU A 512 -7.91 21.54 -9.72
CA LEU A 512 -8.92 22.11 -10.59
C LEU A 512 -8.35 22.55 -11.95
N LEU A 513 -7.12 23.05 -11.98
CA LEU A 513 -6.44 23.43 -13.23
C LEU A 513 -6.33 22.26 -14.20
N ASN A 514 -5.94 21.08 -13.71
CA ASN A 514 -5.85 19.88 -14.53
C ASN A 514 -7.23 19.42 -15.05
N LEU A 515 -8.26 19.39 -14.19
CA LEU A 515 -9.61 19.01 -14.60
C LEU A 515 -10.16 19.96 -15.68
N ILE A 516 -9.96 21.26 -15.54
CA ILE A 516 -10.34 22.26 -16.55
C ILE A 516 -9.59 22.03 -17.86
N ALA A 517 -8.27 21.80 -17.78
CA ALA A 517 -7.43 21.59 -18.96
C ALA A 517 -7.88 20.36 -19.76
N GLN A 518 -8.19 19.25 -19.10
CA GLN A 518 -8.71 18.07 -19.75
C GLN A 518 -10.09 18.32 -20.39
N VAL A 519 -11.02 18.94 -19.69
CA VAL A 519 -12.36 19.26 -20.24
C VAL A 519 -12.27 20.19 -21.45
N GLU A 520 -11.39 21.17 -21.44
CA GLU A 520 -11.22 22.13 -22.55
C GLU A 520 -10.55 21.52 -23.78
N ASN A 521 -9.54 20.66 -23.58
CA ASN A 521 -8.70 20.15 -24.67
C ASN A 521 -9.13 18.78 -25.18
N ILE A 522 -9.63 17.91 -24.27
CA ILE A 522 -10.14 16.57 -24.61
C ILE A 522 -11.65 16.58 -24.81
N GLY A 523 -12.40 17.40 -24.07
CA GLY A 523 -13.86 17.45 -24.01
C GLY A 523 -14.46 16.77 -22.79
N PHE A 524 -13.67 15.99 -22.06
CA PHE A 524 -14.02 15.25 -20.84
C PHE A 524 -12.74 14.93 -20.05
N VAL A 525 -12.87 14.40 -18.85
CA VAL A 525 -11.71 13.93 -18.07
C VAL A 525 -11.42 12.48 -18.45
N ALA A 526 -10.19 12.21 -18.92
CA ALA A 526 -9.70 10.89 -19.31
C ALA A 526 -9.56 9.97 -18.10
N GLN A 527 -9.31 8.69 -18.32
CA GLN A 527 -9.04 7.72 -17.24
C GLN A 527 -7.76 8.08 -16.47
N GLY A 528 -6.73 8.47 -17.19
CA GLY A 528 -5.44 8.91 -16.65
C GLY A 528 -4.52 9.45 -17.74
N ILE A 529 -3.42 10.06 -17.30
CA ILE A 529 -2.29 10.49 -18.14
C ILE A 529 -1.07 9.75 -17.61
N VAL A 530 -0.55 8.80 -18.38
CA VAL A 530 0.36 7.76 -17.89
C VAL A 530 1.42 7.45 -18.93
N GLN A 531 2.63 7.15 -18.49
CA GLN A 531 3.65 6.63 -19.40
C GLN A 531 3.26 5.25 -19.91
N GLY A 532 3.56 4.98 -21.18
CA GLY A 532 3.25 3.70 -21.82
C GLY A 532 4.18 2.54 -21.40
N ASN A 533 5.07 2.74 -20.45
CA ASN A 533 6.07 1.76 -20.00
C ASN A 533 6.29 1.85 -18.49
N THR A 534 7.24 1.09 -17.97
CA THR A 534 7.57 1.07 -16.53
C THR A 534 8.36 2.28 -16.02
N TRP A 535 8.58 3.30 -16.83
CA TRP A 535 9.33 4.49 -16.42
C TRP A 535 8.61 5.33 -15.38
N GLN A 536 7.29 5.22 -15.31
CA GLN A 536 6.52 5.85 -14.25
C GLN A 536 6.94 5.40 -12.83
N TYR A 537 7.63 4.26 -12.72
CA TYR A 537 8.10 3.73 -11.44
C TYR A 537 9.53 4.14 -11.09
N VAL A 538 10.09 5.14 -11.74
CA VAL A 538 11.38 5.71 -11.36
C VAL A 538 11.24 6.46 -10.03
N HIS A 539 12.25 6.35 -9.21
CA HIS A 539 12.25 6.92 -7.87
C HIS A 539 12.16 8.45 -7.88
N ILE A 540 11.16 9.02 -7.23
CA ILE A 540 11.03 10.47 -7.02
C ILE A 540 11.97 10.94 -5.91
N GLY A 541 12.32 12.21 -5.91
CA GLY A 541 13.21 12.81 -4.91
C GLY A 541 14.68 12.80 -5.29
N ASP A 542 15.01 12.33 -6.49
CA ASP A 542 16.39 12.34 -7.02
C ASP A 542 16.65 13.53 -7.96
N GLY A 543 15.78 14.53 -7.94
CA GLY A 543 15.92 15.74 -8.77
C GLY A 543 15.65 15.52 -10.27
N ALA A 544 15.15 14.33 -10.63
CA ALA A 544 14.94 13.95 -12.02
C ALA A 544 13.67 14.58 -12.60
N SER A 545 13.68 14.81 -13.91
CA SER A 545 12.49 14.98 -14.72
C SER A 545 12.22 13.68 -15.46
N GLN A 546 10.92 13.27 -15.56
CA GLN A 546 10.56 12.00 -16.15
C GLN A 546 10.67 11.99 -17.67
N THR A 547 10.38 13.10 -18.31
CA THR A 547 10.39 13.26 -19.77
C THR A 547 11.36 14.35 -20.19
N ASP A 548 11.72 14.42 -21.48
CA ASP A 548 12.66 15.40 -21.98
C ASP A 548 12.08 16.83 -22.09
N GLY A 549 10.77 16.97 -21.89
CA GLY A 549 10.04 18.26 -21.96
C GLY A 549 9.77 18.73 -23.38
N TYR A 550 9.99 17.90 -24.40
CA TYR A 550 9.74 18.20 -25.81
C TYR A 550 8.67 17.24 -26.38
N VAL A 551 7.69 17.77 -27.04
CA VAL A 551 6.66 16.96 -27.70
C VAL A 551 7.28 16.00 -28.71
N TYR A 552 6.86 14.74 -28.67
CA TYR A 552 7.32 13.68 -29.56
C TYR A 552 7.04 14.01 -31.04
N ASN A 553 8.04 13.77 -31.87
CA ASN A 553 7.96 13.91 -33.32
C ASN A 553 8.48 12.64 -34.01
N PRO A 554 7.59 11.77 -34.50
CA PRO A 554 7.97 10.49 -35.10
C PRO A 554 8.78 10.63 -36.40
N ALA A 555 8.89 11.83 -36.97
CA ALA A 555 9.71 12.10 -38.14
C ALA A 555 11.20 12.26 -37.83
N LEU A 556 11.55 12.42 -36.55
CA LEU A 556 12.93 12.57 -36.10
C LEU A 556 13.53 11.23 -35.69
N GLN A 557 14.86 11.14 -35.75
CA GLN A 557 15.58 10.03 -35.14
C GLN A 557 15.52 10.14 -33.61
N PRO A 558 15.54 9.04 -32.85
CA PRO A 558 15.63 9.08 -31.39
C PRO A 558 16.74 10.04 -30.90
N TYR A 559 16.43 10.84 -29.85
CA TYR A 559 17.29 11.89 -29.29
C TYR A 559 17.63 13.09 -30.19
N ALA A 560 17.09 13.16 -31.40
CA ALA A 560 17.19 14.37 -32.20
C ALA A 560 16.16 15.40 -31.73
N ILE A 561 16.61 16.60 -31.41
CA ILE A 561 15.74 17.74 -31.02
C ILE A 561 15.79 18.76 -32.15
N VAL A 562 14.66 19.03 -32.75
CA VAL A 562 14.51 19.99 -33.86
C VAL A 562 13.24 20.80 -33.71
N GLY A 563 13.35 22.10 -33.71
CA GLY A 563 12.21 23.01 -33.69
C GLY A 563 11.34 22.90 -32.42
N GLY A 564 11.93 22.49 -31.29
CA GLY A 564 11.21 22.32 -30.02
C GLY A 564 10.42 21.02 -29.93
N THR A 565 10.70 20.02 -30.78
CA THR A 565 10.17 18.66 -30.71
C THR A 565 11.31 17.64 -30.62
N SER A 566 11.05 16.46 -30.07
CA SER A 566 12.00 15.37 -29.86
C SER A 566 11.64 14.12 -30.66
N GLY A 567 12.65 13.39 -31.11
CA GLY A 567 12.47 12.06 -31.69
C GLY A 567 12.33 10.94 -30.64
N THR A 568 12.43 11.24 -29.36
CA THR A 568 12.27 10.30 -28.26
C THR A 568 10.79 10.24 -27.87
N CYS A 569 10.24 9.03 -27.82
CA CYS A 569 8.85 8.80 -27.40
C CYS A 569 8.81 8.48 -25.92
N ASP A 570 9.01 9.48 -25.09
CA ASP A 570 8.98 9.41 -23.63
C ASP A 570 7.79 10.17 -23.01
N ASP A 571 6.98 10.83 -23.85
CA ASP A 571 5.76 11.52 -23.45
C ASP A 571 4.75 10.57 -22.80
N ARG A 572 4.00 11.07 -21.82
CA ARG A 572 2.85 10.34 -21.26
C ARG A 572 1.67 10.35 -22.22
N PHE A 573 0.80 9.34 -22.05
CA PHE A 573 -0.36 9.11 -22.88
C PHE A 573 -1.66 9.40 -22.12
N ALA A 574 -2.56 10.16 -22.73
CA ALA A 574 -3.93 10.33 -22.25
C ALA A 574 -4.78 9.12 -22.66
N PHE A 575 -5.25 8.35 -21.67
CA PHE A 575 -6.11 7.18 -21.84
C PHE A 575 -7.58 7.59 -21.89
N THR A 576 -8.08 7.78 -23.09
CA THR A 576 -9.41 8.36 -23.38
C THR A 576 -10.46 7.33 -23.78
N GLY A 577 -10.09 6.03 -23.83
CA GLY A 577 -10.94 4.93 -24.31
C GLY A 577 -12.18 4.66 -23.45
N ASN A 578 -12.18 5.01 -22.18
CA ASN A 578 -13.24 4.71 -21.22
C ASN A 578 -14.15 5.92 -20.93
N TYR A 579 -14.48 6.72 -21.95
CA TYR A 579 -15.46 7.77 -21.76
C TYR A 579 -16.79 7.20 -21.23
N SER A 580 -17.30 7.79 -20.16
CA SER A 580 -18.57 7.42 -19.55
C SER A 580 -19.28 8.67 -19.02
N PRO A 581 -20.53 8.94 -19.44
CA PRO A 581 -21.34 10.04 -18.90
C PRO A 581 -21.50 9.97 -17.38
N ALA A 582 -21.62 8.75 -16.83
CA ALA A 582 -21.67 8.54 -15.38
C ALA A 582 -20.36 8.93 -14.69
N GLY A 583 -19.21 8.59 -15.26
CA GLY A 583 -17.90 9.00 -14.75
C GLY A 583 -17.72 10.52 -14.73
N GLN A 584 -18.30 11.25 -15.70
CA GLN A 584 -18.23 12.70 -15.73
C GLN A 584 -19.02 13.38 -14.59
N MET A 585 -19.95 12.69 -13.93
CA MET A 585 -20.67 13.24 -12.78
C MET A 585 -19.74 13.53 -11.60
N SER A 586 -18.73 12.71 -11.37
CA SER A 586 -17.74 12.98 -10.32
C SER A 586 -16.89 14.22 -10.64
N THR A 587 -16.49 14.39 -11.90
CA THR A 587 -15.81 15.62 -12.38
C THR A 587 -16.67 16.87 -12.16
N ILE A 588 -17.95 16.79 -12.49
CA ILE A 588 -18.91 17.90 -12.29
C ILE A 588 -18.99 18.25 -10.80
N ALA A 589 -19.10 17.24 -9.93
CA ALA A 589 -19.14 17.45 -8.49
C ALA A 589 -17.86 18.16 -7.98
N ALA A 590 -16.68 17.68 -8.39
CA ALA A 590 -15.41 18.26 -7.99
C ALA A 590 -15.23 19.71 -8.48
N MET A 591 -15.53 19.96 -9.75
CA MET A 591 -15.44 21.31 -10.32
C MET A 591 -16.41 22.30 -9.66
N ALA A 592 -17.65 21.88 -9.35
CA ALA A 592 -18.62 22.71 -8.67
C ALA A 592 -18.25 22.97 -7.19
N ALA A 593 -17.70 21.99 -6.50
CA ALA A 593 -17.17 22.13 -5.13
C ALA A 593 -15.97 23.09 -5.09
N ALA A 594 -14.99 22.88 -5.98
CA ALA A 594 -13.81 23.73 -6.08
C ALA A 594 -14.17 25.17 -6.48
N ALA A 595 -15.11 25.34 -7.42
CA ALA A 595 -15.61 26.67 -7.79
C ALA A 595 -16.18 27.42 -6.57
N ARG A 596 -16.88 26.74 -5.68
CA ARG A 596 -17.39 27.35 -4.45
C ARG A 596 -16.27 27.72 -3.48
N ALA A 597 -15.32 26.79 -3.23
CA ALA A 597 -14.21 27.04 -2.29
C ALA A 597 -13.29 28.17 -2.78
N LEU A 598 -13.04 28.25 -4.08
CA LEU A 598 -12.12 29.22 -4.68
C LEU A 598 -12.78 30.57 -5.03
N LYS A 599 -14.06 30.77 -4.72
CA LYS A 599 -14.82 31.94 -5.16
C LYS A 599 -14.17 33.27 -4.77
N ASP A 600 -13.68 33.39 -3.56
CA ASP A 600 -13.04 34.60 -3.04
C ASP A 600 -11.51 34.56 -3.22
N TYR A 601 -10.91 33.39 -3.41
CA TYR A 601 -9.48 33.19 -3.64
C TYR A 601 -9.08 33.44 -5.11
N ASN A 602 -9.76 32.79 -6.06
CA ASN A 602 -9.55 32.97 -7.51
C ASN A 602 -10.89 33.04 -8.25
N PRO A 603 -11.54 34.23 -8.28
CA PRO A 603 -12.88 34.38 -8.83
C PRO A 603 -13.00 34.04 -10.33
N GLU A 604 -11.94 34.26 -11.10
CA GLU A 604 -11.93 33.98 -12.54
C GLU A 604 -11.95 32.46 -12.79
N LEU A 605 -11.07 31.74 -12.11
CA LEU A 605 -10.99 30.26 -12.19
C LEU A 605 -12.28 29.63 -11.67
N SER A 606 -12.80 30.13 -10.54
CA SER A 606 -14.07 29.70 -9.96
C SER A 606 -15.23 29.82 -10.97
N ALA A 607 -15.39 30.99 -11.61
CA ALA A 607 -16.43 31.21 -12.60
C ALA A 607 -16.29 30.30 -13.82
N LYS A 608 -15.04 30.09 -14.28
CA LYS A 608 -14.71 29.18 -15.38
C LYS A 608 -15.10 27.75 -15.06
N ALA A 609 -14.70 27.26 -13.88
CA ALA A 609 -14.99 25.90 -13.40
C ALA A 609 -16.50 25.65 -13.31
N LEU A 610 -17.25 26.58 -12.71
CA LEU A 610 -18.69 26.44 -12.55
C LEU A 610 -19.41 26.43 -13.92
N LYS A 611 -18.98 27.27 -14.86
CA LYS A 611 -19.52 27.29 -16.23
C LYS A 611 -19.31 25.96 -16.94
N LEU A 612 -18.12 25.37 -16.81
CA LEU A 612 -17.81 24.05 -17.39
C LEU A 612 -18.57 22.91 -16.70
N ALA A 613 -18.68 22.93 -15.37
CA ALA A 613 -19.46 21.95 -14.62
C ALA A 613 -20.93 21.94 -15.04
N VAL A 614 -21.56 23.14 -15.21
CA VAL A 614 -22.95 23.27 -15.69
C VAL A 614 -23.08 22.79 -17.13
N LYS A 615 -22.09 23.08 -17.99
CA LYS A 615 -22.07 22.58 -19.36
C LYS A 615 -22.04 21.05 -19.40
N LEU A 616 -21.09 20.43 -18.68
CA LEU A 616 -20.95 18.99 -18.61
C LEU A 616 -22.20 18.31 -18.02
N TRP A 617 -22.84 18.93 -17.03
CA TRP A 617 -24.11 18.45 -16.49
C TRP A 617 -25.19 18.38 -17.57
N ASN A 618 -25.40 19.47 -18.33
CA ASN A 618 -26.42 19.50 -19.36
C ASN A 618 -26.15 18.50 -20.50
N GLU A 619 -24.88 18.24 -20.82
CA GLU A 619 -24.48 17.31 -21.88
C GLU A 619 -24.59 15.84 -21.46
N ASN A 620 -24.39 15.52 -20.16
CA ASN A 620 -24.24 14.14 -19.71
C ASN A 620 -25.42 13.64 -18.85
N PHE A 621 -26.29 14.51 -18.36
CA PHE A 621 -27.30 14.17 -17.34
C PHE A 621 -28.20 13.00 -17.73
N GLU A 622 -28.79 13.03 -18.93
CA GLU A 622 -29.71 11.98 -19.38
C GLU A 622 -28.96 10.68 -19.67
N ALA A 623 -27.77 10.77 -20.26
CA ALA A 623 -26.96 9.60 -20.58
C ALA A 623 -26.36 8.93 -19.35
N ALA A 624 -26.19 9.67 -18.25
CA ALA A 624 -25.71 9.15 -16.97
C ALA A 624 -26.82 8.51 -16.09
N ALA A 625 -28.06 8.41 -16.61
CA ALA A 625 -29.15 7.75 -15.88
C ALA A 625 -28.81 6.27 -15.61
N PRO A 626 -29.20 5.70 -14.43
CA PRO A 626 -28.89 4.32 -14.09
C PRO A 626 -29.34 3.29 -15.11
N GLU A 627 -30.48 3.51 -15.77
CA GLU A 627 -31.02 2.67 -16.82
C GLU A 627 -30.18 2.62 -18.10
N ASN A 628 -29.37 3.66 -18.31
CA ASN A 628 -28.48 3.79 -19.47
C ASN A 628 -27.06 3.26 -19.21
N GLN A 629 -26.77 2.81 -17.98
CA GLN A 629 -25.43 2.38 -17.55
C GLN A 629 -25.15 0.87 -17.77
N GLN A 630 -26.00 0.14 -18.51
CA GLN A 630 -25.96 -1.33 -18.60
C GLN A 630 -24.66 -1.92 -19.16
N ASN A 631 -23.73 -1.13 -19.68
CA ASN A 631 -22.49 -1.61 -20.31
C ASN A 631 -21.18 -1.04 -19.73
N THR A 632 -21.20 -0.41 -18.57
CA THR A 632 -19.93 0.03 -17.98
C THR A 632 -19.35 -1.03 -17.05
N ASN A 633 -18.20 -1.59 -17.42
CA ASN A 633 -17.33 -2.39 -16.54
C ASN A 633 -16.77 -1.56 -15.37
N ASN A 634 -17.51 -0.54 -14.93
CA ASN A 634 -17.08 0.33 -13.86
C ASN A 634 -17.30 -0.40 -12.52
N ARG A 635 -16.22 -1.03 -12.05
CA ARG A 635 -16.15 -1.80 -10.81
C ARG A 635 -16.52 -0.96 -9.56
N TRP A 636 -16.50 0.36 -9.67
CA TRP A 636 -16.65 1.33 -8.59
C TRP A 636 -17.95 2.13 -8.62
N GLY A 637 -18.74 2.06 -9.70
CA GLY A 637 -19.87 2.95 -9.94
C GLY A 637 -21.25 2.27 -9.99
N ARG A 638 -21.73 1.66 -8.90
CA ARG A 638 -23.10 1.10 -8.81
C ARG A 638 -24.13 2.07 -8.21
N GLY A 639 -23.79 3.33 -7.98
CA GLY A 639 -24.66 4.31 -7.36
C GLY A 639 -25.21 5.37 -8.34
N GLU A 640 -26.17 6.15 -7.86
CA GLU A 640 -26.69 7.33 -8.58
C GLU A 640 -25.67 8.48 -8.48
N MET A 641 -24.70 8.52 -9.39
CA MET A 641 -23.61 9.50 -9.37
C MET A 641 -24.08 10.93 -9.66
N ARG A 642 -25.24 11.11 -10.33
CA ARG A 642 -25.86 12.41 -10.55
C ARG A 642 -26.25 13.10 -9.25
N THR A 643 -26.50 12.35 -8.19
CA THR A 643 -26.88 12.92 -6.89
C THR A 643 -25.77 13.79 -6.31
N SER A 644 -24.52 13.30 -6.29
CA SER A 644 -23.37 14.08 -5.82
C SER A 644 -23.13 15.33 -6.66
N ALA A 645 -23.19 15.21 -8.00
CA ALA A 645 -23.06 16.35 -8.89
C ALA A 645 -24.14 17.40 -8.65
N ALA A 646 -25.40 16.98 -8.50
CA ALA A 646 -26.53 17.89 -8.24
C ALA A 646 -26.38 18.62 -6.89
N ILE A 647 -25.89 17.94 -5.85
CA ILE A 647 -25.62 18.54 -4.53
C ILE A 647 -24.59 19.67 -4.68
N GLN A 648 -23.47 19.40 -5.32
CA GLN A 648 -22.40 20.40 -5.44
C GLN A 648 -22.80 21.57 -6.37
N LEU A 649 -23.53 21.29 -7.44
CA LEU A 649 -24.10 22.33 -8.31
C LEU A 649 -25.13 23.19 -7.56
N TRP A 650 -26.01 22.59 -6.75
CA TRP A 650 -26.93 23.34 -5.90
C TRP A 650 -26.20 24.24 -4.90
N ARG A 651 -25.21 23.71 -4.22
CA ARG A 651 -24.39 24.46 -3.26
C ARG A 651 -23.64 25.63 -3.92
N ALA A 652 -23.24 25.50 -5.18
CA ALA A 652 -22.51 26.52 -5.91
C ALA A 652 -23.43 27.57 -6.57
N THR A 653 -24.63 27.18 -7.03
CA THR A 653 -25.52 28.03 -7.83
C THR A 653 -26.76 28.51 -7.08
N GLY A 654 -27.24 27.75 -6.11
CA GLY A 654 -28.55 27.93 -5.44
C GLY A 654 -29.73 27.54 -6.31
N GLU A 655 -29.56 27.01 -7.52
CA GLU A 655 -30.66 26.68 -8.44
C GLU A 655 -31.51 25.49 -7.93
N GLN A 656 -32.81 25.75 -7.79
CA GLN A 656 -33.78 24.80 -7.20
C GLN A 656 -33.85 23.46 -7.95
N LYS A 657 -33.68 23.46 -9.28
CA LYS A 657 -33.75 22.23 -10.10
C LYS A 657 -32.80 21.10 -9.61
N TYR A 658 -31.63 21.48 -9.11
CA TYR A 658 -30.68 20.50 -8.57
C TYR A 658 -31.16 19.94 -7.21
N LYS A 659 -31.70 20.79 -6.34
CA LYS A 659 -32.29 20.37 -5.06
C LYS A 659 -33.47 19.43 -5.29
N ASP A 660 -34.35 19.74 -6.21
CA ASP A 660 -35.51 18.92 -6.57
C ASP A 660 -35.09 17.53 -7.07
N PHE A 661 -33.91 17.42 -7.69
CA PHE A 661 -33.38 16.14 -8.15
C PHE A 661 -32.75 15.31 -7.02
N PHE A 662 -31.88 15.90 -6.18
CA PHE A 662 -31.12 15.11 -5.21
C PHE A 662 -31.87 14.83 -3.91
N LEU A 663 -32.70 15.76 -3.42
CA LEU A 663 -33.29 15.68 -2.08
C LEU A 663 -34.13 14.43 -1.88
N PRO A 664 -35.06 14.05 -2.78
CA PRO A 664 -35.84 12.82 -2.63
C PRO A 664 -34.96 11.57 -2.54
N LYS A 665 -33.86 11.52 -3.30
CA LYS A 665 -32.92 10.38 -3.35
C LYS A 665 -32.13 10.24 -2.04
N VAL A 666 -31.68 11.36 -1.48
CA VAL A 666 -30.98 11.35 -0.17
C VAL A 666 -31.93 10.92 0.93
N LEU A 667 -33.17 11.40 0.93
CA LEU A 667 -34.19 10.98 1.90
C LEU A 667 -34.53 9.48 1.77
N GLU A 668 -34.61 8.98 0.54
CA GLU A 668 -34.83 7.53 0.29
C GLU A 668 -33.65 6.70 0.83
N GLN A 669 -32.40 7.15 0.62
CA GLN A 669 -31.21 6.47 1.16
C GLN A 669 -31.21 6.45 2.70
N LEU A 670 -31.58 7.54 3.34
CA LEU A 670 -31.71 7.62 4.81
C LEU A 670 -32.78 6.66 5.38
N ALA A 671 -33.84 6.39 4.61
CA ALA A 671 -34.91 5.48 5.01
C ALA A 671 -34.55 3.98 4.80
N GLN A 672 -33.49 3.67 4.08
CA GLN A 672 -33.06 2.29 3.84
C GLN A 672 -32.46 1.68 5.10
N LYS A 673 -32.95 0.47 5.46
CA LYS A 673 -32.30 -0.30 6.53
C LYS A 673 -30.91 -0.78 6.08
N PRO A 674 -29.94 -0.85 7.01
CA PRO A 674 -28.64 -1.45 6.72
C PRO A 674 -28.83 -2.85 6.14
N GLN A 675 -28.32 -3.09 4.94
CA GLN A 675 -28.31 -4.43 4.38
C GLN A 675 -27.18 -5.21 5.04
N GLN A 676 -27.50 -6.30 5.73
CA GLN A 676 -26.54 -7.31 6.15
C GLN A 676 -26.01 -8.04 4.90
N GLN A 677 -25.04 -7.48 4.24
CA GLN A 677 -24.28 -8.22 3.24
C GLN A 677 -23.21 -9.03 3.97
N GLY A 678 -23.41 -10.34 4.04
CA GLY A 678 -22.41 -11.29 4.51
C GLY A 678 -21.21 -11.31 3.56
N GLY A 679 -20.13 -10.65 3.95
CA GLY A 679 -18.84 -10.61 3.24
C GLY A 679 -17.77 -10.12 4.20
N GLN A 680 -16.55 -10.62 4.05
CA GLN A 680 -15.37 -10.20 4.82
C GLN A 680 -14.99 -8.74 4.50
N GLY A 681 -15.78 -7.78 4.94
CA GLY A 681 -15.55 -6.36 4.77
C GLY A 681 -16.61 -5.58 5.53
N GLY A 682 -16.42 -5.41 6.84
CA GLY A 682 -17.33 -4.67 7.72
C GLY A 682 -17.65 -3.25 7.25
N PHE A 683 -16.81 -2.69 6.35
CA PHE A 683 -16.92 -1.33 5.83
C PHE A 683 -18.24 -1.02 5.09
N PHE A 684 -18.85 -2.00 4.45
CA PHE A 684 -20.11 -1.81 3.71
C PHE A 684 -21.38 -2.11 4.51
N ARG A 685 -21.27 -2.37 5.82
CA ARG A 685 -22.42 -2.72 6.66
C ARG A 685 -23.10 -1.52 7.29
N ALA A 686 -22.38 -0.40 7.48
CA ALA A 686 -22.96 0.81 8.05
C ALA A 686 -23.70 1.63 6.97
N PRO A 687 -24.84 2.26 7.30
CA PRO A 687 -25.47 3.22 6.42
C PRO A 687 -24.50 4.35 6.09
N ASN A 688 -24.44 4.79 4.83
CA ASN A 688 -23.61 5.94 4.48
C ASN A 688 -24.38 7.23 4.82
N LEU A 689 -24.01 7.88 5.92
CA LEU A 689 -24.57 9.16 6.33
C LEU A 689 -23.74 10.37 5.83
N GLY A 690 -22.56 10.18 5.26
CA GLY A 690 -21.63 11.26 4.93
C GLY A 690 -22.28 12.39 4.10
N THR A 691 -22.90 12.03 2.98
CA THR A 691 -23.61 13.01 2.12
C THR A 691 -24.74 13.74 2.87
N ALA A 692 -25.49 13.03 3.70
CA ALA A 692 -26.58 13.64 4.46
C ALA A 692 -26.05 14.58 5.55
N LEU A 693 -24.90 14.23 6.16
CA LEU A 693 -24.26 15.05 7.19
C LEU A 693 -23.61 16.32 6.59
N GLU A 694 -23.07 16.26 5.38
CA GLU A 694 -22.64 17.46 4.65
C GLU A 694 -23.78 18.43 4.37
N LEU A 695 -24.99 17.91 4.13
CA LEU A 695 -26.20 18.70 3.88
C LEU A 695 -26.91 19.15 5.16
N TYR A 696 -26.59 18.52 6.30
CA TYR A 696 -27.29 18.74 7.58
C TYR A 696 -27.36 20.23 7.99
N PRO A 697 -26.27 21.02 7.96
CA PRO A 697 -26.33 22.44 8.31
C PRO A 697 -27.07 23.32 7.29
N LEU A 698 -27.32 22.82 6.07
CA LEU A 698 -27.79 23.60 4.92
C LEU A 698 -29.28 23.43 4.64
N LEU A 699 -29.90 22.38 5.17
CA LEU A 699 -31.32 22.05 4.89
C LEU A 699 -32.22 22.29 6.11
N ASP A 700 -33.53 22.17 5.87
CA ASP A 700 -34.58 22.46 6.84
C ASP A 700 -34.69 21.43 7.97
N ASP A 701 -35.56 21.73 8.93
CA ASP A 701 -35.73 20.90 10.14
C ASP A 701 -36.31 19.53 9.86
N ASP A 702 -37.10 19.36 8.79
CA ASP A 702 -37.64 18.05 8.39
C ASP A 702 -36.53 17.13 7.91
N PHE A 703 -35.59 17.66 7.10
CA PHE A 703 -34.40 16.94 6.69
C PHE A 703 -33.51 16.60 7.89
N LYS A 704 -33.26 17.57 8.79
CA LYS A 704 -32.47 17.36 10.01
C LYS A 704 -33.10 16.27 10.91
N ALA A 705 -34.39 16.22 11.01
CA ALA A 705 -35.08 15.18 11.74
C ALA A 705 -34.90 13.79 11.09
N ALA A 706 -34.96 13.70 9.76
CA ALA A 706 -34.71 12.45 9.03
C ALA A 706 -33.27 11.94 9.23
N VAL A 707 -32.27 12.83 9.17
CA VAL A 707 -30.87 12.47 9.44
C VAL A 707 -30.72 11.96 10.87
N LYS A 708 -31.25 12.69 11.87
CA LYS A 708 -31.22 12.30 13.28
C LYS A 708 -31.85 10.93 13.52
N ALA A 709 -32.93 10.62 12.83
CA ALA A 709 -33.63 9.33 12.93
C ALA A 709 -32.80 8.15 12.39
N ALA A 710 -31.88 8.39 11.45
CA ALA A 710 -30.99 7.37 10.87
C ALA A 710 -29.74 7.09 11.74
N VAL A 711 -29.32 8.01 12.62
CA VAL A 711 -28.11 7.89 13.44
C VAL A 711 -28.08 6.63 14.31
N PRO A 712 -29.14 6.20 15.03
CA PRO A 712 -29.07 5.02 15.89
C PRO A 712 -28.70 3.74 15.14
N ALA A 713 -29.25 3.52 13.94
CA ALA A 713 -28.93 2.34 13.12
C ALA A 713 -27.48 2.38 12.59
N TYR A 714 -26.98 3.57 12.32
CA TYR A 714 -25.57 3.78 11.98
C TYR A 714 -24.65 3.41 13.16
N VAL A 715 -24.94 3.95 14.35
CA VAL A 715 -24.16 3.73 15.57
C VAL A 715 -24.13 2.24 15.92
N GLU A 716 -25.29 1.56 15.92
CA GLU A 716 -25.35 0.10 16.13
C GLU A 716 -24.42 -0.66 15.16
N SER A 717 -24.38 -0.27 13.89
CA SER A 717 -23.53 -0.91 12.89
C SER A 717 -22.03 -0.68 13.13
N VAL A 718 -21.61 0.54 13.47
CA VAL A 718 -20.20 0.85 13.71
C VAL A 718 -19.70 0.28 15.04
N GLU A 719 -20.54 0.21 16.08
CA GLU A 719 -20.23 -0.47 17.34
C GLU A 719 -20.04 -1.98 17.14
N ALA A 720 -20.89 -2.61 16.32
CA ALA A 720 -20.73 -4.02 15.97
C ALA A 720 -19.39 -4.29 15.26
N ILE A 721 -19.00 -3.44 14.30
CA ILE A 721 -17.70 -3.52 13.63
C ILE A 721 -16.55 -3.34 14.63
N ALA A 722 -16.64 -2.35 15.51
CA ALA A 722 -15.61 -2.07 16.51
C ALA A 722 -15.42 -3.23 17.50
N ALA A 723 -16.47 -4.01 17.75
CA ALA A 723 -16.42 -5.17 18.64
C ALA A 723 -15.78 -6.42 18.01
N GLU A 724 -15.57 -6.47 16.69
CA GLU A 724 -15.04 -7.65 15.99
C GLU A 724 -13.56 -7.93 16.31
N ASN A 725 -12.81 -6.94 16.77
CA ASN A 725 -11.39 -7.05 17.06
C ASN A 725 -10.94 -6.16 18.23
N PRO A 726 -9.75 -6.40 18.81
CA PRO A 726 -9.31 -5.67 20.00
C PRO A 726 -8.96 -4.19 19.75
N TYR A 727 -8.80 -3.78 18.48
CA TYR A 727 -8.37 -2.43 18.10
C TYR A 727 -9.55 -1.47 17.96
N GLY A 728 -10.76 -1.98 17.79
CA GLY A 728 -11.98 -1.18 17.70
C GLY A 728 -12.12 -0.38 16.39
N VAL A 729 -11.58 -0.91 15.30
CA VAL A 729 -11.67 -0.37 13.94
C VAL A 729 -11.90 -1.50 12.94
N PRO A 730 -12.43 -1.24 11.73
CA PRO A 730 -12.42 -2.26 10.70
C PRO A 730 -10.97 -2.59 10.30
N VAL A 731 -10.58 -3.85 10.43
CA VAL A 731 -9.29 -4.34 9.98
C VAL A 731 -9.49 -5.02 8.63
N GLN A 732 -8.92 -4.43 7.59
CA GLN A 732 -8.97 -4.96 6.24
C GLN A 732 -7.61 -4.78 5.57
N GLY A 733 -7.18 -5.79 4.81
CA GLY A 733 -5.92 -5.74 4.12
C GLY A 733 -5.81 -6.88 3.10
N ARG A 734 -6.69 -6.92 2.09
CA ARG A 734 -6.56 -7.82 0.95
C ARG A 734 -6.05 -7.06 -0.25
N GLY A 735 -4.87 -7.39 -0.71
CA GLY A 735 -4.26 -6.79 -1.88
C GLY A 735 -3.69 -5.39 -1.65
N TRP A 736 -4.26 -4.64 -0.72
CA TRP A 736 -3.85 -3.31 -0.31
C TRP A 736 -4.11 -3.12 1.17
N GLY A 737 -3.26 -2.39 1.88
CA GLY A 737 -3.36 -2.22 3.33
C GLY A 737 -4.60 -1.46 3.79
N GLY A 738 -4.93 -1.65 5.07
CA GLY A 738 -6.20 -1.22 5.64
C GLY A 738 -6.27 0.21 6.15
N THR A 739 -5.21 1.03 6.01
CA THR A 739 -5.17 2.41 6.54
C THR A 739 -6.31 3.27 6.01
N GLU A 740 -6.57 3.23 4.70
CA GLU A 740 -7.66 3.98 4.07
C GLU A 740 -9.03 3.60 4.63
N VAL A 741 -9.25 2.32 4.89
CA VAL A 741 -10.51 1.81 5.44
C VAL A 741 -10.73 2.33 6.86
N ALA A 742 -9.71 2.24 7.71
CA ALA A 742 -9.76 2.74 9.09
C ALA A 742 -9.94 4.27 9.13
N LEU A 743 -9.22 4.98 8.25
CA LEU A 743 -9.30 6.43 8.11
C LEU A 743 -10.70 6.90 7.71
N ASN A 744 -11.26 6.34 6.65
CA ASN A 744 -12.58 6.71 6.13
C ASN A 744 -13.68 6.35 7.13
N TRP A 745 -13.56 5.20 7.81
CA TRP A 745 -14.50 4.79 8.86
C TRP A 745 -14.49 5.78 10.04
N ALA A 746 -13.32 6.14 10.53
CA ALA A 746 -13.18 7.08 11.62
C ALA A 746 -13.65 8.50 11.24
N TYR A 747 -13.36 8.96 10.03
CA TYR A 747 -13.83 10.24 9.52
C TYR A 747 -15.36 10.30 9.41
N ASN A 748 -16.01 9.24 8.92
CA ASN A 748 -17.49 9.19 8.90
C ASN A 748 -18.08 9.22 10.31
N ASN A 749 -17.46 8.54 11.28
CA ASN A 749 -17.86 8.59 12.68
C ASN A 749 -17.69 10.01 13.27
N TYR A 750 -16.61 10.71 12.89
CA TYR A 750 -16.41 12.10 13.27
C TYR A 750 -17.55 13.01 12.74
N LEU A 751 -17.99 12.84 11.51
CA LEU A 751 -19.11 13.62 10.96
C LEU A 751 -20.39 13.39 11.76
N VAL A 752 -20.65 12.16 12.23
CA VAL A 752 -21.76 11.88 13.12
C VAL A 752 -21.57 12.56 14.48
N TRP A 753 -20.39 12.42 15.08
CA TRP A 753 -20.07 13.06 16.36
C TRP A 753 -20.19 14.59 16.31
N LYS A 754 -19.76 15.22 15.22
CA LYS A 754 -19.81 16.69 15.02
C LYS A 754 -21.22 17.24 15.21
N TYR A 755 -22.24 16.55 14.76
CA TYR A 755 -23.65 16.98 14.85
C TYR A 755 -24.45 16.30 15.94
N PHE A 756 -24.01 15.13 16.40
CA PHE A 756 -24.72 14.28 17.37
C PHE A 756 -23.76 13.72 18.44
N PRO A 757 -23.01 14.57 19.19
CA PRO A 757 -21.95 14.11 20.09
C PRO A 757 -22.47 13.21 21.23
N ASP A 758 -23.75 13.36 21.62
CA ASP A 758 -24.37 12.54 22.66
C ASP A 758 -24.88 11.18 22.15
N MET A 759 -24.80 10.92 20.85
CA MET A 759 -25.36 9.71 20.22
C MET A 759 -24.30 8.71 19.78
N ILE A 760 -23.04 9.08 19.73
CA ILE A 760 -21.92 8.22 19.32
C ILE A 760 -20.75 8.35 20.30
N ASP A 761 -20.14 7.21 20.64
CA ASP A 761 -18.92 7.20 21.45
C ASP A 761 -17.76 7.81 20.67
N PRO A 762 -17.10 8.88 21.18
CA PRO A 762 -15.93 9.49 20.52
C PRO A 762 -14.77 8.50 20.32
N GLU A 763 -14.69 7.40 21.08
CA GLU A 763 -13.70 6.34 20.86
C GLU A 763 -13.81 5.69 19.48
N LEU A 764 -14.99 5.67 18.87
CA LEU A 764 -15.19 5.18 17.50
C LEU A 764 -14.49 6.06 16.44
N VAL A 765 -14.12 7.29 16.82
CA VAL A 765 -13.28 8.19 16.01
C VAL A 765 -11.80 8.04 16.39
N LEU A 766 -11.51 8.17 17.70
CA LEU A 766 -10.13 8.19 18.19
C LEU A 766 -9.39 6.87 17.98
N ASN A 767 -10.11 5.73 17.94
CA ASN A 767 -9.54 4.43 17.61
C ASN A 767 -8.91 4.40 16.20
N GLY A 768 -9.47 5.12 15.23
CA GLY A 768 -8.87 5.27 13.91
C GLY A 768 -7.52 6.01 13.96
N MET A 769 -7.43 7.09 14.76
CA MET A 769 -6.16 7.78 14.98
C MET A 769 -5.14 6.88 15.67
N HIS A 770 -5.55 6.15 16.70
CA HIS A 770 -4.68 5.22 17.40
C HIS A 770 -4.17 4.11 16.46
N PHE A 771 -5.03 3.61 15.56
CA PHE A 771 -4.66 2.61 14.57
C PHE A 771 -3.58 3.15 13.62
N ILE A 772 -3.79 4.32 13.05
CA ILE A 772 -2.83 4.96 12.15
C ILE A 772 -1.48 5.21 12.83
N PHE A 773 -1.49 5.58 14.10
CA PHE A 773 -0.28 5.91 14.87
C PHE A 773 0.27 4.76 15.73
N GLY A 774 0.00 3.50 15.37
CA GLY A 774 0.74 2.35 15.91
C GLY A 774 -0.06 1.36 16.75
N ARG A 775 -1.36 1.58 17.04
CA ARG A 775 -2.20 0.60 17.75
C ARG A 775 -2.90 -0.33 16.76
N HIS A 776 -2.14 -1.16 16.10
CA HIS A 776 -2.62 -2.10 15.09
C HIS A 776 -1.86 -3.45 15.21
N PRO A 777 -2.27 -4.51 14.50
CA PRO A 777 -1.59 -5.80 14.50
C PRO A 777 -0.13 -5.73 14.05
N TYR A 778 0.66 -6.71 14.45
CA TYR A 778 2.01 -7.06 14.04
C TYR A 778 3.12 -6.19 14.62
N SER A 779 3.04 -4.88 14.58
CA SER A 779 4.07 -3.95 15.07
C SER A 779 3.46 -2.69 15.67
N ASN A 780 4.28 -1.87 16.34
CA ASN A 780 3.89 -0.54 16.80
C ASN A 780 4.61 0.53 15.96
N VAL A 781 4.34 0.56 14.65
CA VAL A 781 4.85 1.61 13.72
C VAL A 781 3.75 2.59 13.37
N SER A 782 4.08 3.85 13.17
CA SER A 782 3.14 4.82 12.60
C SER A 782 3.05 4.62 11.09
N PHE A 783 1.84 4.65 10.53
CA PHE A 783 1.60 4.60 9.08
C PHE A 783 1.76 5.96 8.39
N VAL A 784 2.17 6.98 9.13
CA VAL A 784 2.54 8.29 8.60
C VAL A 784 4.04 8.47 8.77
N ASN A 785 4.77 8.49 7.66
CA ASN A 785 6.23 8.62 7.70
C ASN A 785 6.65 9.89 8.44
N SER A 786 7.66 9.78 9.28
CA SER A 786 8.21 10.86 10.11
C SER A 786 7.24 11.43 11.17
N VAL A 787 6.07 10.82 11.41
CA VAL A 787 5.14 11.24 12.46
C VAL A 787 4.98 10.11 13.49
N GLY A 788 5.67 10.22 14.60
CA GLY A 788 5.75 9.23 15.67
C GLY A 788 7.20 8.93 16.03
N VAL A 789 7.40 7.94 16.90
CA VAL A 789 8.73 7.50 17.36
C VAL A 789 9.35 6.51 16.38
N ASN A 790 8.53 5.59 15.88
CA ASN A 790 8.90 4.59 14.90
C ASN A 790 7.89 4.63 13.75
N THR A 791 8.34 4.93 12.54
CA THR A 791 7.46 5.17 11.41
C THR A 791 7.79 4.27 10.25
N LYS A 792 6.78 3.94 9.45
CA LYS A 792 6.92 3.12 8.26
C LYS A 792 7.77 3.84 7.22
N ASN A 793 8.68 3.11 6.56
CA ASN A 793 9.35 3.60 5.36
C ASN A 793 8.37 3.58 4.19
N VAL A 794 8.60 4.45 3.23
CA VAL A 794 7.73 4.61 2.05
C VAL A 794 8.33 3.87 0.87
N ALA A 795 7.52 3.07 0.18
CA ALA A 795 7.85 2.60 -1.14
C ALA A 795 7.47 3.68 -2.16
N TYR A 796 8.40 3.96 -3.07
CA TYR A 796 8.24 5.00 -4.04
C TYR A 796 8.86 4.55 -5.37
N GLY A 797 8.04 4.34 -6.36
CA GLY A 797 8.51 3.82 -7.64
C GLY A 797 9.20 2.44 -7.52
N THR A 798 10.02 2.10 -8.48
CA THR A 798 10.89 0.91 -8.47
C THR A 798 12.12 1.12 -7.61
N ASN A 799 11.93 1.29 -6.38
CA ASN A 799 12.92 1.65 -5.42
C ASN A 799 13.74 0.38 -5.06
N ARG A 800 15.00 0.37 -5.18
CA ARG A 800 15.92 -0.76 -5.01
C ARG A 800 16.26 -1.07 -3.56
N ALA A 801 15.28 -0.96 -2.66
CA ALA A 801 15.47 -1.01 -1.23
C ALA A 801 16.38 0.11 -0.68
N ASP A 802 16.50 1.20 -1.41
CA ASP A 802 17.08 2.44 -0.91
C ASP A 802 15.97 3.13 -0.11
N TYR A 803 16.07 3.11 1.19
CA TYR A 803 15.02 3.65 2.04
C TYR A 803 14.65 5.08 1.68
N THR A 804 13.37 5.30 1.40
CA THR A 804 12.85 6.61 1.12
C THR A 804 12.15 7.16 2.35
N VAL A 805 12.61 8.31 2.81
CA VAL A 805 11.93 9.11 3.82
C VAL A 805 11.24 10.26 3.10
N ILE A 806 9.89 10.21 3.09
CA ILE A 806 9.06 11.30 2.60
C ILE A 806 8.17 11.73 3.75
N PRO A 807 8.55 12.78 4.48
CA PRO A 807 7.83 13.20 5.66
C PRO A 807 6.36 13.45 5.40
N GLY A 808 5.50 12.83 6.18
CA GLY A 808 4.05 12.95 6.03
C GLY A 808 3.41 11.97 5.06
N GLY A 809 4.21 11.16 4.34
CA GLY A 809 3.67 10.12 3.45
C GLY A 809 2.83 9.09 4.21
N ILE A 810 1.58 8.90 3.79
CA ILE A 810 0.64 7.95 4.42
C ILE A 810 0.66 6.67 3.63
N VAL A 811 1.10 5.59 4.28
CA VAL A 811 1.19 4.26 3.64
C VAL A 811 -0.11 3.45 3.82
N PRO A 812 -0.36 2.46 2.94
CA PRO A 812 -1.50 1.55 3.08
C PRO A 812 -1.46 0.74 4.38
N GLY A 813 -0.27 0.41 4.88
CA GLY A 813 -0.05 -0.20 6.18
C GLY A 813 -0.33 -1.70 6.22
N LEU A 814 -1.21 -2.14 7.15
CA LEU A 814 -1.43 -3.53 7.46
C LEU A 814 -2.01 -4.33 6.29
N LEU A 815 -1.37 -5.43 5.93
CA LEU A 815 -1.91 -6.49 5.08
C LEU A 815 -2.39 -7.70 5.88
N ILE A 816 -3.41 -8.37 5.36
CA ILE A 816 -3.85 -9.67 5.85
C ILE A 816 -3.51 -10.71 4.79
N MET A 817 -2.45 -11.45 5.05
CA MET A 817 -1.95 -12.48 4.17
C MET A 817 -2.59 -13.82 4.53
N ASN A 818 -3.27 -14.45 3.57
CA ASN A 818 -3.81 -15.78 3.80
C ASN A 818 -2.69 -16.78 4.14
N PRO A 819 -2.96 -17.83 4.91
CA PRO A 819 -4.26 -18.11 5.52
C PRO A 819 -4.51 -17.42 6.86
N ASP A 820 -3.46 -16.95 7.58
CA ASP A 820 -3.59 -16.43 8.93
C ASP A 820 -2.49 -15.45 9.37
N PHE A 821 -1.82 -14.81 8.43
CA PHE A 821 -0.75 -13.84 8.71
C PHE A 821 -1.24 -12.40 8.52
N MET A 822 -1.08 -11.60 9.57
CA MET A 822 -1.18 -10.15 9.48
C MET A 822 0.22 -9.59 9.56
N GLU A 823 0.56 -8.67 8.66
CA GLU A 823 1.84 -8.00 8.67
C GLU A 823 1.78 -6.56 8.16
N ASN A 824 2.69 -5.75 8.63
CA ASN A 824 2.96 -4.41 8.15
C ASN A 824 4.46 -4.17 8.16
N LYS A 825 5.16 -5.10 7.51
CA LYS A 825 6.61 -5.16 7.49
C LYS A 825 7.20 -3.88 6.91
N ASP A 826 8.27 -3.40 7.51
CA ASP A 826 8.96 -2.18 7.09
C ASP A 826 10.02 -2.44 6.01
N ASP A 827 10.10 -3.68 5.54
CA ASP A 827 11.02 -4.06 4.49
C ASP A 827 10.47 -3.71 3.12
N TYR A 828 11.29 -3.14 2.41
CA TYR A 828 11.23 -2.59 1.16
C TYR A 828 11.87 -3.53 0.11
N PRO A 829 11.42 -3.54 -1.12
CA PRO A 829 10.40 -2.75 -1.82
C PRO A 829 9.08 -3.49 -2.14
N PHE A 830 8.85 -4.65 -1.61
CA PHE A 830 7.99 -5.62 -2.21
C PHE A 830 6.56 -5.61 -1.86
N LEU A 831 6.19 -5.08 -0.78
CA LEU A 831 4.79 -5.02 -0.46
C LEU A 831 4.31 -3.59 -0.71
N TRP A 832 4.16 -3.24 -1.96
CA TRP A 832 3.56 -1.97 -2.37
C TRP A 832 2.26 -1.73 -1.62
N GLY A 833 1.43 -2.76 -1.49
CA GLY A 833 0.22 -2.73 -0.71
C GLY A 833 0.39 -2.41 0.78
N GLU A 834 1.60 -2.42 1.31
CA GLU A 834 1.91 -1.96 2.68
C GLU A 834 2.58 -0.60 2.74
N ASN A 835 3.45 -0.29 1.78
CA ASN A 835 4.44 0.77 1.91
C ASN A 835 4.27 1.91 0.91
N GLU A 836 3.51 1.76 -0.17
CA GLU A 836 3.31 2.82 -1.15
C GLU A 836 2.41 3.92 -0.58
N CYS A 837 2.91 5.15 -0.55
CA CYS A 837 2.10 6.28 -0.12
C CYS A 837 1.07 6.67 -1.19
N CYS A 838 -0.16 6.98 -0.77
CA CYS A 838 -1.24 7.35 -1.67
C CYS A 838 -1.80 8.72 -1.34
N THR A 839 -1.75 9.65 -2.30
CA THR A 839 -2.20 11.05 -2.12
C THR A 839 -3.68 11.16 -1.77
N ARG A 840 -4.52 10.22 -2.26
CA ARG A 840 -5.97 10.20 -1.98
C ARG A 840 -6.33 10.16 -0.50
N ASN A 841 -5.40 9.75 0.37
CA ASN A 841 -5.61 9.69 1.81
C ASN A 841 -5.41 11.03 2.52
N VAL A 842 -4.78 12.02 1.88
CA VAL A 842 -4.37 13.29 2.50
C VAL A 842 -5.54 14.08 3.09
N PRO A 843 -6.57 14.44 2.33
CA PRO A 843 -7.60 15.31 2.89
C PRO A 843 -8.39 14.65 4.03
N ASN A 844 -8.69 13.36 3.91
CA ASN A 844 -9.39 12.62 4.97
C ASN A 844 -8.54 12.50 6.24
N PHE A 845 -7.23 12.32 6.10
CA PHE A 845 -6.32 12.32 7.24
C PHE A 845 -6.26 13.68 7.93
N VAL A 846 -6.17 14.76 7.16
CA VAL A 846 -6.21 16.14 7.71
C VAL A 846 -7.53 16.39 8.45
N MET A 847 -8.66 16.12 7.80
CA MET A 847 -9.99 16.32 8.39
C MET A 847 -10.21 15.46 9.64
N LEU A 848 -9.76 14.19 9.63
CA LEU A 848 -9.84 13.33 10.79
C LEU A 848 -8.96 13.82 11.94
N THR A 849 -7.77 14.33 11.66
CA THR A 849 -6.85 14.84 12.67
C THR A 849 -7.40 16.12 13.32
N LEU A 850 -7.93 17.05 12.53
CA LEU A 850 -8.63 18.24 13.01
C LEU A 850 -9.87 17.84 13.83
N GLY A 851 -10.63 16.85 13.38
CA GLY A 851 -11.79 16.33 14.10
C GLY A 851 -11.41 15.67 15.43
N ALA A 852 -10.31 14.93 15.49
CA ALA A 852 -9.79 14.34 16.73
C ALA A 852 -9.36 15.44 17.73
N GLU A 853 -8.80 16.53 17.24
CA GLU A 853 -8.49 17.71 18.07
C GLU A 853 -9.77 18.36 18.64
N GLU A 854 -10.83 18.53 17.84
CA GLU A 854 -12.13 19.04 18.31
C GLU A 854 -12.71 18.14 19.42
N ILE A 855 -12.70 16.81 19.20
CA ILE A 855 -13.17 15.81 20.18
C ILE A 855 -12.38 15.92 21.49
N THR A 856 -11.05 15.90 21.41
CA THR A 856 -10.21 15.90 22.61
C THR A 856 -10.30 17.21 23.38
N LYS A 857 -10.46 18.35 22.71
CA LYS A 857 -10.77 19.63 23.36
C LYS A 857 -12.12 19.59 24.10
N ALA A 858 -13.09 18.87 23.58
CA ALA A 858 -14.38 18.68 24.27
C ALA A 858 -14.27 17.74 25.48
N LEU A 859 -13.49 16.67 25.38
CA LEU A 859 -13.27 15.70 26.47
C LEU A 859 -12.40 16.25 27.62
N ASN A 860 -11.55 17.25 27.37
CA ASN A 860 -10.72 17.89 28.37
C ASN A 860 -11.45 19.02 29.16
N LYS A 861 -12.63 19.47 28.72
CA LYS A 861 -13.51 20.43 29.41
C LYS A 861 -14.26 19.76 30.55
#